data_9c26865f2f18420aa3088da3a2d01743
#
_entry.id   9c26865f2f18420aa3088da3a2d01743
#
_cell.length_a   1.000
_cell.length_b   1.000
_cell.length_c   1.000
_cell.angle_alpha   90.00
_cell.angle_beta   90.00
_cell.angle_gamma   90.00
#
_symmetry.space_group_name_H-M   'P 1'
#
loop_
_entity.id
_entity.type
_entity.pdbx_description
1 polymer ?
#
loop_
_entity_poly.entity_id
_entity_poly.type
_entity_poly.pdbx_seq_one_letter_code
_entity_poly.pdbx_strand_id
1 'polypeptide(L)'
;MTDAFDAHVSGVDDLVELGLRRNPKRAHLLVSTVLGKHIPTPPSRVRGAANDLGDAVTGILGDETSTATVLGFAETATGLGHCVAERIGAARYLHSTRRAVDGAAVHGSFEEGHSHATTHLLQPTDADFLDTDPSVPVVLVDDEISTGRTAVEAIEALHGLHPHQRYLVASLVDMRDDGHRAECDAAATRLGVTIDFTALADGAIRLPDGMTERVVALDAPDLNPTAPTRGDVTFFTAGWPAAVPDGGRHGFLAADTAPFHRAVDDVVAGLSDVFAADDQVTVVGHEELMYLPLCIAERLGSHGVDTRFQTTSRSPAHVRDQDGYPLRRGFAFPAPETPLDPSHTSSESNLHNCSPSTHASHCSLSERSESKRPAADIRYLYNVAEPGSDDIPSVLLVIDDPADTAALRADGGLLDVLSAAGHRVVVLTVPATDPARLSRSRTADARRIEPTGGPLRAPDFGSYSPSEVAWLLKDLSEYSLEGDVAERERRIQAGVAHYAESLPVEFQPGAAYLELFDATLTSSARRLALAVGTVAELILAERSSSPTLVSLARAGTPVGTLIARWIRATRRSQPAHYSVSIVRGRGIDAVALDYIAERHDPASVVFVDGWTGKGAIAKELTAALRVYEDGGGAHFDDELAVLADPGSCTRLYGTRDDFLIASACLNSTVSGLVSRTVLNDDLIGPGDFHGAKFYRDLMPHDVSNRFLDAVTAEFDAVLDQARADAAALRGTDRTPTWEGWSSVEEMQRRYGLSSINFVKPGIGETTRVLLRRVPWRILVRDADLPDHQHIRLLAAERGVPVDVVPDLAYSCVGLIKESV
;
A
#
# COMPACT_ATOMS: atom_id res chain seq x y z
N MET A 1 8.95 -5.31 46.77
CA MET A 1 10.05 -4.30 46.65
C MET A 1 9.55 -2.90 46.99
N THR A 2 8.36 -2.51 46.61
CA THR A 2 7.71 -1.26 47.02
C THR A 2 7.65 -1.14 48.54
N ASP A 3 7.33 -2.21 49.26
CA ASP A 3 7.40 -2.26 50.73
C ASP A 3 8.80 -1.98 51.31
N ALA A 4 9.86 -2.38 50.60
CA ALA A 4 11.25 -2.08 51.02
C ALA A 4 11.60 -0.59 50.84
N PHE A 5 10.87 0.12 50.00
CA PHE A 5 11.00 1.58 49.83
C PHE A 5 9.90 2.37 50.51
N ASP A 6 8.90 1.70 51.11
CA ASP A 6 7.75 2.34 51.74
C ASP A 6 7.00 3.28 50.76
N ALA A 7 6.97 2.91 49.48
CA ALA A 7 6.28 3.65 48.44
C ALA A 7 4.96 2.94 48.12
N HIS A 8 3.88 3.68 48.11
CA HIS A 8 2.52 3.14 47.91
C HIS A 8 1.76 3.95 46.87
N VAL A 9 0.98 3.23 46.07
CA VAL A 9 -0.08 3.79 45.20
C VAL A 9 -1.40 3.28 45.73
N SER A 10 -2.44 4.07 45.64
CA SER A 10 -3.80 3.73 46.12
C SER A 10 -4.88 4.29 45.21
N GLY A 11 -6.03 3.62 45.19
CA GLY A 11 -7.17 4.00 44.37
C GLY A 11 -7.13 3.53 42.92
N VAL A 12 -6.02 2.94 42.45
CA VAL A 12 -5.79 2.56 41.08
C VAL A 12 -5.18 1.15 40.92
N ASP A 13 -5.28 0.34 41.99
CA ASP A 13 -4.60 -0.96 42.13
C ASP A 13 -4.94 -1.97 41.01
N ASP A 14 -6.10 -1.87 40.40
CA ASP A 14 -6.51 -2.75 39.28
C ASP A 14 -5.95 -2.31 37.92
N LEU A 15 -5.47 -1.08 37.79
CA LEU A 15 -5.03 -0.47 36.55
C LEU A 15 -3.51 -0.29 36.46
N VAL A 16 -2.86 -0.05 37.61
CA VAL A 16 -1.42 0.21 37.64
C VAL A 16 -0.75 -0.47 38.82
N GLU A 17 0.50 -0.85 38.65
CA GLU A 17 1.41 -1.30 39.69
C GLU A 17 2.59 -0.33 39.82
N LEU A 18 3.24 -0.32 40.98
CA LEU A 18 4.36 0.59 41.22
C LEU A 18 5.69 -0.08 40.85
N GLY A 19 6.34 0.43 39.82
CA GLY A 19 7.70 0.11 39.42
C GLY A 19 8.71 1.19 39.81
N LEU A 20 9.98 0.93 39.55
CA LEU A 20 11.08 1.85 39.79
C LEU A 20 11.80 2.17 38.48
N ARG A 21 12.36 3.40 38.37
CA ARG A 21 13.25 3.78 37.30
C ARG A 21 14.44 4.59 37.82
N ARG A 22 15.62 4.37 37.22
CA ARG A 22 16.83 5.09 37.60
C ARG A 22 16.87 6.48 36.92
N ASN A 23 15.97 7.35 37.33
CA ASN A 23 15.90 8.73 36.84
C ASN A 23 16.06 9.70 38.03
N PRO A 24 17.05 10.62 37.97
CA PRO A 24 17.29 11.56 39.07
C PRO A 24 16.15 12.56 39.34
N LYS A 25 15.23 12.69 38.39
CA LYS A 25 14.06 13.58 38.54
C LYS A 25 12.80 12.84 39.05
N ARG A 26 12.66 11.55 38.72
CA ARG A 26 11.48 10.74 39.06
C ARG A 26 11.86 9.27 39.20
N ALA A 27 11.94 8.77 40.43
CA ALA A 27 12.39 7.39 40.71
C ALA A 27 11.30 6.33 40.64
N HIS A 28 10.03 6.71 40.67
CA HIS A 28 8.89 5.82 40.53
C HIS A 28 8.43 5.72 39.06
N LEU A 29 7.76 4.63 38.76
CA LEU A 29 7.12 4.37 37.46
C LEU A 29 5.76 3.72 37.73
N LEU A 30 4.70 4.28 37.16
CA LEU A 30 3.41 3.60 37.11
C LEU A 30 3.41 2.61 35.96
N VAL A 31 3.27 1.34 36.28
CA VAL A 31 3.27 0.22 35.33
C VAL A 31 1.84 -0.16 35.07
N SER A 32 1.29 0.26 33.94
CA SER A 32 -0.09 -0.08 33.58
C SER A 32 -0.24 -1.57 33.31
N THR A 33 -1.27 -2.19 33.89
CA THR A 33 -1.67 -3.59 33.68
C THR A 33 -2.65 -3.76 32.53
N VAL A 34 -3.10 -2.66 31.92
CA VAL A 34 -4.16 -2.64 30.90
C VAL A 34 -3.75 -1.96 29.59
N LEU A 35 -2.50 -1.53 29.44
CA LEU A 35 -2.04 -0.75 28.28
C LEU A 35 -1.17 -1.56 27.30
N GLY A 36 -0.51 -2.63 27.78
CA GLY A 36 0.42 -3.38 26.94
C GLY A 36 1.77 -2.67 26.70
N LYS A 37 2.19 -1.74 27.57
CA LYS A 37 3.49 -1.06 27.44
C LYS A 37 4.65 -1.84 28.05
N HIS A 38 4.52 -2.15 29.34
CA HIS A 38 5.57 -2.78 30.12
C HIS A 38 5.28 -4.26 30.45
N ILE A 39 4.02 -4.66 30.33
CA ILE A 39 3.53 -6.00 30.63
C ILE A 39 2.76 -6.51 29.41
N PRO A 40 3.09 -7.70 28.88
CA PRO A 40 2.30 -8.35 27.85
C PRO A 40 0.87 -8.56 28.35
N THR A 41 -0.09 -7.91 27.71
CA THR A 41 -1.48 -7.84 28.16
C THR A 41 -2.41 -8.51 27.15
N PRO A 42 -3.42 -9.29 27.58
CA PRO A 42 -4.44 -9.79 26.67
C PRO A 42 -5.08 -8.64 25.87
N PRO A 43 -5.20 -8.75 24.52
CA PRO A 43 -5.76 -7.67 23.70
C PRO A 43 -7.15 -7.22 24.15
N SER A 44 -7.99 -8.16 24.60
CA SER A 44 -9.33 -7.87 25.13
C SER A 44 -9.31 -7.00 26.39
N ARG A 45 -8.27 -7.12 27.21
CA ARG A 45 -8.11 -6.28 28.44
C ARG A 45 -7.68 -4.86 28.05
N VAL A 46 -6.79 -4.73 27.06
CA VAL A 46 -6.34 -3.42 26.54
C VAL A 46 -7.54 -2.70 25.91
N ARG A 47 -8.26 -3.39 25.04
CA ARG A 47 -9.45 -2.86 24.36
C ARG A 47 -10.57 -2.53 25.38
N GLY A 48 -10.77 -3.40 26.37
CA GLY A 48 -11.78 -3.19 27.42
C GLY A 48 -11.56 -1.90 28.18
N ALA A 49 -10.35 -1.68 28.70
CA ALA A 49 -10.02 -0.45 29.42
C ALA A 49 -10.17 0.82 28.54
N ALA A 50 -9.77 0.74 27.26
CA ALA A 50 -9.94 1.85 26.32
C ALA A 50 -11.43 2.12 26.02
N ASN A 51 -12.26 1.06 25.92
CA ASN A 51 -13.69 1.21 25.72
C ASN A 51 -14.38 1.83 26.95
N ASP A 52 -14.00 1.40 28.15
CA ASP A 52 -14.54 1.96 29.41
C ASP A 52 -14.18 3.46 29.50
N LEU A 53 -12.98 3.85 29.08
CA LEU A 53 -12.57 5.26 29.00
C LEU A 53 -13.39 6.02 27.95
N GLY A 54 -13.63 5.42 26.79
CA GLY A 54 -14.48 5.97 25.73
C GLY A 54 -15.94 6.17 26.22
N ASP A 55 -16.47 5.22 27.01
CA ASP A 55 -17.80 5.35 27.62
C ASP A 55 -17.84 6.52 28.63
N ALA A 56 -16.77 6.72 29.41
CA ALA A 56 -16.67 7.86 30.32
C ALA A 56 -16.62 9.20 29.53
N VAL A 57 -15.87 9.26 28.41
CA VAL A 57 -15.87 10.42 27.50
C VAL A 57 -17.26 10.67 26.92
N THR A 58 -17.95 9.61 26.48
CA THR A 58 -19.33 9.71 25.97
C THR A 58 -20.30 10.23 27.01
N GLY A 59 -20.13 9.84 28.28
CA GLY A 59 -20.92 10.33 29.41
C GLY A 59 -20.83 11.85 29.62
N ILE A 60 -19.71 12.46 29.21
CA ILE A 60 -19.48 13.90 29.35
C ILE A 60 -19.90 14.69 28.10
N LEU A 61 -19.59 14.16 26.91
CA LEU A 61 -19.80 14.84 25.63
C LEU A 61 -21.19 14.58 25.02
N GLY A 62 -21.82 13.43 25.32
CA GLY A 62 -23.11 13.08 24.75
C GLY A 62 -23.06 12.99 23.23
N ASP A 63 -23.98 13.66 22.54
CA ASP A 63 -24.11 13.64 21.09
C ASP A 63 -22.93 14.36 20.36
N GLU A 64 -22.11 15.13 21.05
CA GLU A 64 -20.96 15.84 20.46
C GLU A 64 -19.81 14.89 20.12
N THR A 65 -19.83 13.65 20.59
CA THR A 65 -18.76 12.64 20.34
C THR A 65 -18.49 12.42 18.86
N SER A 66 -19.54 12.35 18.04
CA SER A 66 -19.42 12.07 16.60
C SER A 66 -18.74 13.17 15.80
N THR A 67 -18.64 14.38 16.35
CA THR A 67 -17.93 15.50 15.72
C THR A 67 -16.53 15.71 16.31
N ALA A 68 -16.26 15.12 17.47
CA ALA A 68 -15.06 15.34 18.25
C ALA A 68 -13.76 15.04 17.46
N THR A 69 -12.71 15.78 17.80
CA THR A 69 -11.33 15.48 17.41
C THR A 69 -10.60 14.89 18.62
N VAL A 70 -10.03 13.69 18.47
CA VAL A 70 -9.28 13.03 19.54
C VAL A 70 -7.78 13.15 19.28
N LEU A 71 -7.01 13.53 20.30
CA LEU A 71 -5.55 13.63 20.24
C LEU A 71 -4.92 12.68 21.28
N GLY A 72 -4.20 11.64 20.83
CA GLY A 72 -3.43 10.73 21.68
C GLY A 72 -2.01 11.25 21.90
N PHE A 73 -1.49 11.13 23.14
CA PHE A 73 -0.12 11.56 23.42
C PHE A 73 0.90 10.45 23.16
N ALA A 74 1.95 10.78 22.42
CA ALA A 74 3.09 9.92 22.24
C ALA A 74 3.95 9.87 23.52
N GLU A 75 4.53 8.77 23.85
CA GLU A 75 4.62 7.50 23.12
C GLU A 75 3.43 6.59 23.47
N THR A 76 2.88 6.72 24.67
CA THR A 76 2.14 5.69 25.40
C THR A 76 0.65 5.65 25.04
N ALA A 77 0.05 6.79 24.76
CA ALA A 77 -1.39 6.87 24.55
C ALA A 77 -1.80 6.86 23.07
N THR A 78 -0.90 6.52 22.16
CA THR A 78 -1.21 6.45 20.72
C THR A 78 -2.24 5.35 20.41
N GLY A 79 -2.09 4.17 21.01
CA GLY A 79 -3.06 3.09 20.88
C GLY A 79 -4.33 3.34 21.70
N LEU A 80 -4.18 3.80 22.93
CA LEU A 80 -5.30 4.12 23.83
C LEU A 80 -6.21 5.19 23.22
N GLY A 81 -5.62 6.31 22.75
CA GLY A 81 -6.37 7.39 22.13
C GLY A 81 -7.10 6.96 20.86
N HIS A 82 -6.50 6.06 20.05
CA HIS A 82 -7.15 5.52 18.86
C HIS A 82 -8.35 4.65 19.23
N CYS A 83 -8.19 3.77 20.21
CA CYS A 83 -9.31 2.94 20.70
C CYS A 83 -10.45 3.79 21.27
N VAL A 84 -10.13 4.86 22.03
CA VAL A 84 -11.13 5.82 22.54
C VAL A 84 -11.84 6.51 21.37
N ALA A 85 -11.10 6.99 20.37
CA ALA A 85 -11.68 7.65 19.18
C ALA A 85 -12.64 6.71 18.44
N GLU A 86 -12.24 5.46 18.23
CA GLU A 86 -13.10 4.45 17.62
C GLU A 86 -14.35 4.17 18.46
N ARG A 87 -14.19 4.02 19.80
CA ARG A 87 -15.30 3.73 20.71
C ARG A 87 -16.37 4.81 20.73
N ILE A 88 -15.97 6.07 20.72
CA ILE A 88 -16.90 7.21 20.74
C ILE A 88 -17.40 7.58 19.34
N GLY A 89 -16.88 6.96 18.27
CA GLY A 89 -17.22 7.31 16.90
C GLY A 89 -16.74 8.69 16.47
N ALA A 90 -15.56 9.13 16.96
CA ALA A 90 -15.01 10.44 16.69
C ALA A 90 -14.79 10.69 15.19
N ALA A 91 -15.02 11.93 14.75
CA ALA A 91 -14.80 12.31 13.35
C ALA A 91 -13.32 12.19 12.94
N ARG A 92 -12.41 12.50 13.87
CA ARG A 92 -10.96 12.58 13.61
C ARG A 92 -10.17 12.05 14.79
N TYR A 93 -9.08 11.36 14.46
CA TYR A 93 -8.06 10.98 15.43
C TYR A 93 -6.68 11.40 14.92
N LEU A 94 -5.87 11.98 15.78
CA LEU A 94 -4.47 12.29 15.56
C LEU A 94 -3.69 11.83 16.80
N HIS A 95 -2.45 11.41 16.66
CA HIS A 95 -1.57 11.36 17.81
C HIS A 95 -0.32 12.23 17.59
N SER A 96 0.20 12.77 18.68
CA SER A 96 1.50 13.43 18.60
C SER A 96 2.60 12.41 18.31
N THR A 97 3.70 12.85 17.76
CA THR A 97 4.87 12.00 17.50
C THR A 97 6.13 12.62 18.05
N ARG A 98 7.07 11.78 18.47
CA ARG A 98 8.41 12.19 18.88
C ARG A 98 9.43 11.98 17.76
N ARG A 99 8.98 11.50 16.59
CA ARG A 99 9.77 11.23 15.41
C ARG A 99 9.36 12.19 14.29
N ALA A 100 10.30 13.02 13.84
CA ALA A 100 10.10 13.79 12.62
C ALA A 100 10.09 12.84 11.41
N VAL A 101 9.06 12.94 10.57
CA VAL A 101 8.94 12.16 9.34
C VAL A 101 9.32 13.06 8.17
N ASP A 102 10.25 12.58 7.33
CA ASP A 102 10.69 13.30 6.14
C ASP A 102 9.49 13.54 5.20
N GLY A 103 9.36 14.77 4.73
CA GLY A 103 8.25 15.16 3.84
C GLY A 103 6.93 15.49 4.56
N ALA A 104 6.79 15.24 5.87
CA ALA A 104 5.63 15.65 6.65
C ALA A 104 5.81 17.06 7.21
N ALA A 105 4.82 17.92 7.00
CA ALA A 105 4.81 19.25 7.60
C ALA A 105 4.52 19.15 9.10
N VAL A 106 5.20 19.95 9.93
CA VAL A 106 4.90 20.12 11.35
C VAL A 106 3.91 21.28 11.49
N HIS A 107 2.68 20.97 11.88
CA HIS A 107 1.60 21.94 12.03
C HIS A 107 1.49 22.49 13.47
N GLY A 108 2.13 21.81 14.41
CA GLY A 108 2.19 22.26 15.81
C GLY A 108 3.16 21.43 16.62
N SER A 109 3.54 21.96 17.80
CA SER A 109 4.37 21.24 18.75
C SER A 109 4.10 21.73 20.17
N PHE A 110 4.33 20.87 21.15
CA PHE A 110 4.32 21.20 22.58
C PHE A 110 5.39 20.42 23.33
N GLU A 111 5.74 20.86 24.52
CA GLU A 111 6.83 20.27 25.30
C GLU A 111 6.29 19.47 26.50
N GLU A 112 7.00 18.40 26.86
CA GLU A 112 6.77 17.64 28.09
C GLU A 112 7.93 17.85 29.06
N GLY A 113 7.67 18.55 30.19
CA GLY A 113 8.72 18.98 31.11
C GLY A 113 9.44 17.88 31.89
N HIS A 114 9.01 16.60 31.80
CA HIS A 114 9.49 15.52 32.66
C HIS A 114 10.11 14.30 31.95
N SER A 115 10.14 14.26 30.60
CA SER A 115 10.67 13.13 29.83
C SER A 115 12.06 13.39 29.28
N HIS A 116 12.69 12.32 28.72
CA HIS A 116 14.00 12.40 28.06
C HIS A 116 13.91 12.95 26.63
N ALA A 117 12.76 12.80 25.98
CA ALA A 117 12.46 13.42 24.70
C ALA A 117 11.23 14.30 24.93
N THR A 118 11.42 15.59 24.94
CA THR A 118 10.46 16.55 25.50
C THR A 118 9.48 17.08 24.45
N THR A 119 9.83 17.05 23.17
CA THR A 119 9.03 17.68 22.11
C THR A 119 8.04 16.69 21.51
N HIS A 120 6.77 17.07 21.50
CA HIS A 120 5.71 16.43 20.75
C HIS A 120 5.44 17.22 19.48
N LEU A 121 5.45 16.53 18.32
CA LEU A 121 5.14 17.10 17.02
C LEU A 121 3.73 16.69 16.59
N LEU A 122 3.01 17.59 15.94
CA LEU A 122 1.75 17.31 15.28
C LEU A 122 1.98 17.37 13.76
N GLN A 123 1.82 16.24 13.08
CA GLN A 123 2.12 16.06 11.65
C GLN A 123 0.94 15.48 10.86
N PRO A 124 -0.27 16.08 10.92
CA PRO A 124 -1.37 15.65 10.07
C PRO A 124 -1.02 15.84 8.58
N THR A 125 -1.72 15.14 7.69
CA THR A 125 -1.56 15.25 6.24
C THR A 125 -1.84 16.66 5.73
N ASP A 126 -2.81 17.34 6.31
CA ASP A 126 -3.32 18.62 5.86
C ASP A 126 -3.35 19.62 7.02
N ALA A 127 -3.07 20.90 6.74
CA ALA A 127 -3.13 21.98 7.72
C ALA A 127 -4.54 22.09 8.34
N ASP A 128 -5.56 21.84 7.54
CA ASP A 128 -6.96 21.98 7.91
C ASP A 128 -7.49 20.80 8.75
N PHE A 129 -6.65 19.79 9.02
CA PHE A 129 -7.08 18.62 9.82
C PHE A 129 -7.49 19.00 11.22
N LEU A 130 -6.81 19.98 11.83
CA LEU A 130 -7.10 20.54 13.14
C LEU A 130 -7.97 21.81 13.09
N ASP A 131 -8.13 22.43 11.90
CA ASP A 131 -8.95 23.62 11.70
C ASP A 131 -10.43 23.21 11.58
N THR A 132 -11.06 23.04 12.73
CA THR A 132 -12.47 22.68 12.85
C THR A 132 -13.26 23.83 13.49
N ASP A 133 -14.60 23.76 13.41
CA ASP A 133 -15.45 24.74 14.08
C ASP A 133 -15.07 24.86 15.57
N PRO A 134 -14.90 26.06 16.12
CA PRO A 134 -14.55 26.26 17.54
C PRO A 134 -15.48 25.57 18.55
N SER A 135 -16.71 25.21 18.16
CA SER A 135 -17.64 24.48 19.01
C SER A 135 -17.37 22.97 19.08
N VAL A 136 -16.55 22.44 18.17
CA VAL A 136 -16.16 21.02 18.18
C VAL A 136 -15.26 20.72 19.37
N PRO A 137 -15.61 19.74 20.22
CA PRO A 137 -14.79 19.41 21.38
C PRO A 137 -13.49 18.69 20.94
N VAL A 138 -12.40 18.99 21.64
CA VAL A 138 -11.12 18.31 21.50
C VAL A 138 -10.87 17.42 22.70
N VAL A 139 -10.69 16.12 22.48
CA VAL A 139 -10.41 15.13 23.53
C VAL A 139 -8.92 14.79 23.49
N LEU A 140 -8.21 15.07 24.58
CA LEU A 140 -6.81 14.72 24.76
C LEU A 140 -6.73 13.44 25.58
N VAL A 141 -6.01 12.43 25.06
CA VAL A 141 -5.91 11.12 25.74
C VAL A 141 -4.46 10.85 26.14
N ASP A 142 -4.26 10.53 27.43
CA ASP A 142 -2.98 10.11 27.99
C ASP A 142 -3.15 8.84 28.83
N ASP A 143 -2.08 8.13 29.14
CA ASP A 143 -2.14 6.94 30.02
C ASP A 143 -2.28 7.33 31.50
N GLU A 144 -1.61 8.37 31.93
CA GLU A 144 -1.67 8.87 33.32
C GLU A 144 -1.68 10.42 33.39
N ILE A 145 -2.48 10.99 34.23
CA ILE A 145 -2.41 12.41 34.56
C ILE A 145 -1.75 12.56 35.94
N SER A 146 -0.48 12.97 35.96
CA SER A 146 0.23 13.16 37.23
C SER A 146 0.01 14.55 37.85
N THR A 147 0.20 15.61 37.07
CA THR A 147 -0.02 16.99 37.48
C THR A 147 -1.01 17.75 36.59
N GLY A 148 -1.28 17.22 35.39
CA GLY A 148 -2.06 17.87 34.34
C GLY A 148 -1.33 18.94 33.54
N ARG A 149 -0.04 19.18 33.82
CA ARG A 149 0.74 20.23 33.15
C ARG A 149 0.90 19.96 31.66
N THR A 150 1.29 18.75 31.27
CA THR A 150 1.46 18.36 29.84
C THR A 150 0.17 18.56 29.07
N ALA A 151 -0.98 18.17 29.65
CA ALA A 151 -2.28 18.37 29.03
C ALA A 151 -2.62 19.86 28.85
N VAL A 152 -2.35 20.69 29.86
CA VAL A 152 -2.56 22.14 29.78
C VAL A 152 -1.65 22.77 28.74
N GLU A 153 -0.36 22.42 28.68
CA GLU A 153 0.61 22.91 27.68
C GLU A 153 0.20 22.53 26.26
N ALA A 154 -0.31 21.31 26.09
CA ALA A 154 -0.86 20.85 24.79
C ALA A 154 -2.12 21.65 24.41
N ILE A 155 -3.02 21.90 25.36
CA ILE A 155 -4.22 22.72 25.14
C ILE A 155 -3.84 24.16 24.77
N GLU A 156 -2.88 24.77 25.47
CA GLU A 156 -2.38 26.11 25.15
C GLU A 156 -1.82 26.19 23.73
N ALA A 157 -1.02 25.19 23.31
CA ALA A 157 -0.47 25.10 21.96
C ALA A 157 -1.55 24.93 20.91
N LEU A 158 -2.49 23.99 21.11
CA LEU A 158 -3.61 23.77 20.21
C LEU A 158 -4.53 24.98 20.10
N HIS A 159 -4.86 25.59 21.22
CA HIS A 159 -5.71 26.77 21.27
C HIS A 159 -5.07 27.99 20.59
N GLY A 160 -3.73 28.06 20.63
CA GLY A 160 -2.97 29.08 19.90
C GLY A 160 -2.96 28.88 18.39
N LEU A 161 -3.12 27.65 17.91
CA LEU A 161 -3.19 27.31 16.50
C LEU A 161 -4.63 27.41 15.97
N HIS A 162 -5.54 26.70 16.63
CA HIS A 162 -6.96 26.59 16.29
C HIS A 162 -7.79 26.65 17.57
N PRO A 163 -8.38 27.83 17.92
CA PRO A 163 -9.10 28.00 19.17
C PRO A 163 -10.37 27.15 19.23
N HIS A 164 -10.53 26.36 20.30
CA HIS A 164 -11.75 25.62 20.61
C HIS A 164 -12.33 26.10 21.96
N GLN A 165 -13.65 25.93 22.12
CA GLN A 165 -14.37 26.35 23.35
C GLN A 165 -14.29 25.30 24.43
N ARG A 166 -14.10 24.02 24.08
CA ARG A 166 -14.15 22.89 25.01
C ARG A 166 -13.05 21.88 24.75
N TYR A 167 -12.34 21.54 25.80
CA TYR A 167 -11.33 20.48 25.84
C TYR A 167 -11.72 19.47 26.91
N LEU A 168 -11.48 18.17 26.63
CA LEU A 168 -11.66 17.08 27.58
C LEU A 168 -10.36 16.28 27.66
N VAL A 169 -9.80 16.17 28.87
CA VAL A 169 -8.62 15.32 29.10
C VAL A 169 -9.08 14.00 29.70
N ALA A 170 -8.74 12.90 29.01
CA ALA A 170 -9.12 11.54 29.39
C ALA A 170 -7.89 10.68 29.64
N SER A 171 -7.87 9.89 30.73
CA SER A 171 -6.74 9.01 31.05
C SER A 171 -7.19 7.73 31.77
N LEU A 172 -6.29 6.74 31.85
CA LEU A 172 -6.58 5.55 32.67
C LEU A 172 -6.61 5.92 34.17
N VAL A 173 -5.69 6.78 34.60
CA VAL A 173 -5.60 7.19 36.00
C VAL A 173 -5.35 8.69 36.16
N ASP A 174 -6.03 9.33 37.13
CA ASP A 174 -5.81 10.71 37.54
C ASP A 174 -5.14 10.73 38.92
N MET A 175 -3.89 11.18 38.97
CA MET A 175 -3.06 11.26 40.19
C MET A 175 -2.92 12.69 40.73
N ARG A 176 -3.71 13.65 40.21
CA ARG A 176 -3.66 15.04 40.59
C ARG A 176 -4.17 15.25 42.02
N ASP A 177 -3.45 16.00 42.83
CA ASP A 177 -3.93 16.52 44.08
C ASP A 177 -4.78 17.80 43.89
N ASP A 178 -5.34 18.32 44.98
CA ASP A 178 -6.19 19.54 44.94
C ASP A 178 -5.43 20.76 44.38
N GLY A 179 -4.12 20.86 44.63
CA GLY A 179 -3.28 21.94 44.12
C GLY A 179 -3.15 21.91 42.62
N HIS A 180 -2.86 20.71 42.07
CA HIS A 180 -2.76 20.50 40.63
C HIS A 180 -4.12 20.73 39.92
N ARG A 181 -5.23 20.30 40.52
CA ARG A 181 -6.58 20.56 39.97
C ARG A 181 -6.86 22.06 39.90
N ALA A 182 -6.52 22.82 40.99
CA ALA A 182 -6.68 24.28 41.02
C ALA A 182 -5.79 24.99 39.96
N GLU A 183 -4.58 24.49 39.67
CA GLU A 183 -3.72 25.02 38.62
C GLU A 183 -4.36 24.83 37.24
N CYS A 184 -4.96 23.66 36.97
CA CYS A 184 -5.68 23.37 35.72
C CYS A 184 -6.91 24.27 35.54
N ASP A 185 -7.70 24.48 36.60
CA ASP A 185 -8.86 25.39 36.60
C ASP A 185 -8.45 26.86 36.35
N ALA A 186 -7.32 27.27 36.90
CA ALA A 186 -6.75 28.59 36.63
C ALA A 186 -6.30 28.74 35.17
N ALA A 187 -5.76 27.68 34.54
CA ALA A 187 -5.41 27.67 33.13
C ALA A 187 -6.67 27.78 32.26
N ALA A 188 -7.73 27.03 32.55
CA ALA A 188 -9.00 27.08 31.82
C ALA A 188 -9.60 28.49 31.87
N THR A 189 -9.57 29.12 33.05
CA THR A 189 -10.04 30.52 33.25
C THR A 189 -9.20 31.52 32.45
N ARG A 190 -7.87 31.35 32.40
CA ARG A 190 -6.95 32.22 31.65
C ARG A 190 -7.19 32.13 30.13
N LEU A 191 -7.44 30.92 29.62
CA LEU A 191 -7.73 30.68 28.20
C LEU A 191 -9.16 31.05 27.81
N GLY A 192 -10.07 31.15 28.76
CA GLY A 192 -11.50 31.41 28.51
C GLY A 192 -12.23 30.22 27.91
N VAL A 193 -11.81 29.01 28.26
CA VAL A 193 -12.34 27.74 27.73
C VAL A 193 -12.81 26.82 28.85
N THR A 194 -13.57 25.78 28.51
CA THR A 194 -13.87 24.68 29.41
C THR A 194 -12.81 23.58 29.25
N ILE A 195 -12.23 23.11 30.35
CA ILE A 195 -11.36 21.95 30.39
C ILE A 195 -11.95 20.95 31.38
N ASP A 196 -12.58 19.92 30.85
CA ASP A 196 -13.09 18.77 31.60
C ASP A 196 -11.98 17.70 31.75
N PHE A 197 -12.05 16.92 32.83
CA PHE A 197 -11.15 15.78 33.05
C PHE A 197 -11.97 14.54 33.39
N THR A 198 -11.54 13.38 32.87
CA THR A 198 -12.11 12.09 33.23
C THR A 198 -11.03 11.04 33.30
N ALA A 199 -11.17 10.08 34.21
CA ALA A 199 -10.28 8.93 34.28
C ALA A 199 -11.08 7.68 34.69
N LEU A 200 -10.52 6.50 34.51
CA LEU A 200 -11.13 5.25 35.00
C LEU A 200 -10.99 5.15 36.53
N ALA A 201 -9.92 5.74 37.09
CA ALA A 201 -9.73 5.78 38.52
C ALA A 201 -8.97 7.04 38.98
N ASP A 202 -9.31 7.55 40.12
CA ASP A 202 -8.56 8.60 40.86
C ASP A 202 -7.64 7.94 41.87
N GLY A 203 -6.35 8.32 41.84
CA GLY A 203 -5.37 7.74 42.73
C GLY A 203 -4.49 8.73 43.46
N ALA A 204 -3.73 8.22 44.39
CA ALA A 204 -2.70 8.98 45.09
C ALA A 204 -1.42 8.15 45.20
N ILE A 205 -0.28 8.84 45.09
CA ILE A 205 1.04 8.23 45.31
C ILE A 205 1.70 8.85 46.54
N ARG A 206 2.21 7.97 47.42
CA ARG A 206 3.02 8.36 48.53
C ARG A 206 4.44 7.88 48.32
N LEU A 207 5.38 8.78 48.25
CA LEU A 207 6.80 8.49 48.07
C LEU A 207 7.55 8.96 49.33
N PRO A 208 8.39 8.10 49.94
CA PRO A 208 9.17 8.50 51.08
C PRO A 208 10.33 9.42 50.69
N ASP A 209 10.77 10.23 51.63
CA ASP A 209 11.94 11.10 51.49
C ASP A 209 13.19 10.31 51.09
N GLY A 210 14.00 10.84 50.18
CA GLY A 210 15.24 10.22 49.75
C GLY A 210 15.05 8.96 48.85
N MET A 211 13.83 8.70 48.35
CA MET A 211 13.60 7.56 47.47
C MET A 211 14.42 7.62 46.19
N THR A 212 14.56 8.81 45.62
CA THR A 212 15.31 8.98 44.36
C THR A 212 16.77 8.59 44.51
N GLU A 213 17.43 9.05 45.58
CA GLU A 213 18.82 8.71 45.87
C GLU A 213 19.00 7.19 46.11
N ARG A 214 18.04 6.59 46.85
CA ARG A 214 18.04 5.12 47.09
C ARG A 214 17.87 4.31 45.84
N VAL A 215 17.00 4.71 44.91
CA VAL A 215 16.76 4.02 43.63
C VAL A 215 17.95 4.21 42.70
N VAL A 216 18.54 5.39 42.61
CA VAL A 216 19.74 5.66 41.81
C VAL A 216 20.94 4.83 42.32
N ALA A 217 21.00 4.54 43.61
CA ALA A 217 22.06 3.74 44.26
C ALA A 217 21.88 2.21 44.08
N LEU A 218 20.77 1.72 43.50
CA LEU A 218 20.57 0.33 43.17
C LEU A 218 21.60 -0.15 42.14
N ASP A 219 21.96 -1.41 42.20
CA ASP A 219 22.77 -2.07 41.15
C ASP A 219 22.12 -1.93 39.79
N ALA A 220 22.91 -1.98 38.73
CA ALA A 220 22.38 -1.99 37.38
C ALA A 220 21.45 -3.22 37.16
N PRO A 221 20.30 -3.04 36.51
CA PRO A 221 19.43 -4.17 36.22
C PRO A 221 20.12 -5.16 35.30
N ASP A 222 19.84 -6.45 35.49
CA ASP A 222 20.25 -7.51 34.55
C ASP A 222 19.29 -7.51 33.37
N LEU A 223 19.82 -7.20 32.18
CA LEU A 223 19.07 -7.07 30.95
C LEU A 223 19.60 -8.04 29.90
N ASN A 224 18.80 -8.31 28.86
CA ASN A 224 19.14 -9.20 27.75
C ASN A 224 19.42 -10.65 28.22
N PRO A 225 18.43 -11.32 28.82
CA PRO A 225 18.60 -12.70 29.24
C PRO A 225 18.85 -13.59 28.02
N THR A 226 19.60 -14.68 28.21
CA THR A 226 19.92 -15.65 27.15
C THR A 226 19.36 -17.03 27.49
N ALA A 227 18.89 -17.73 26.44
CA ALA A 227 18.48 -19.14 26.54
C ALA A 227 19.58 -20.09 26.00
N PRO A 228 19.55 -21.39 26.37
CA PRO A 228 20.49 -22.35 25.83
C PRO A 228 20.45 -22.53 24.31
N THR A 229 19.29 -22.31 23.73
CA THR A 229 19.06 -22.36 22.26
C THR A 229 18.49 -21.03 21.77
N ARG A 230 19.07 -20.48 20.72
CA ARG A 230 18.54 -19.28 20.07
C ARG A 230 17.25 -19.63 19.31
N GLY A 231 16.32 -18.69 19.29
CA GLY A 231 15.13 -18.79 18.47
C GLY A 231 15.39 -18.36 17.03
N ASP A 232 14.56 -18.87 16.12
CA ASP A 232 14.61 -18.52 14.69
C ASP A 232 14.01 -17.12 14.43
N VAL A 233 14.54 -16.43 13.42
CA VAL A 233 14.02 -15.15 12.95
C VAL A 233 13.54 -15.31 11.52
N THR A 234 12.29 -14.94 11.26
CA THR A 234 11.68 -14.96 9.93
C THR A 234 11.07 -13.59 9.60
N PHE A 235 11.00 -13.25 8.32
CA PHE A 235 10.49 -11.95 7.86
C PHE A 235 9.25 -12.15 7.01
N PHE A 236 8.27 -11.31 7.23
CA PHE A 236 7.01 -11.26 6.51
C PHE A 236 6.72 -9.81 6.12
N THR A 237 6.47 -9.54 4.84
CA THR A 237 6.09 -8.21 4.36
C THR A 237 4.61 -8.23 4.04
N ALA A 238 3.83 -7.41 4.71
CA ALA A 238 2.42 -7.27 4.42
C ALA A 238 2.17 -6.36 3.23
N GLY A 239 1.19 -6.73 2.41
CA GLY A 239 0.57 -5.78 1.50
C GLY A 239 -0.33 -4.83 2.31
N TRP A 240 0.04 -3.55 2.41
CA TRP A 240 -0.78 -2.52 3.07
C TRP A 240 -1.27 -1.50 2.04
N PRO A 241 -2.59 -1.20 1.97
CA PRO A 241 -3.11 -0.27 0.98
C PRO A 241 -2.60 1.15 1.27
N ALA A 242 -2.02 1.79 0.27
CA ALA A 242 -1.37 3.08 0.44
C ALA A 242 -2.33 4.25 0.75
N ALA A 243 -3.62 4.07 0.49
CA ALA A 243 -4.68 5.01 0.85
C ALA A 243 -5.18 4.84 2.29
N VAL A 244 -4.73 3.79 2.99
CA VAL A 244 -5.15 3.47 4.36
C VAL A 244 -4.03 3.84 5.32
N PRO A 245 -4.24 4.73 6.28
CA PRO A 245 -3.20 5.08 7.26
C PRO A 245 -2.88 3.86 8.14
N ASP A 246 -1.60 3.69 8.51
CA ASP A 246 -1.13 2.66 9.45
C ASP A 246 -1.50 2.98 10.91
N GLY A 247 -1.89 4.21 11.17
CA GLY A 247 -2.29 4.73 12.48
C GLY A 247 -2.62 6.20 12.46
N GLY A 248 -2.63 6.83 13.62
CA GLY A 248 -3.05 8.24 13.77
C GLY A 248 -1.94 9.28 13.60
N ARG A 249 -0.70 8.93 13.26
CA ARG A 249 0.42 9.89 13.17
C ARG A 249 0.16 11.04 12.19
N HIS A 250 -0.42 10.71 11.04
CA HIS A 250 -0.76 11.66 9.99
C HIS A 250 -2.25 11.98 9.91
N GLY A 251 -2.98 11.65 10.99
CA GLY A 251 -4.42 11.80 11.11
C GLY A 251 -5.18 10.58 10.57
N PHE A 252 -6.27 10.25 11.25
CA PHE A 252 -7.16 9.14 10.95
C PHE A 252 -8.60 9.66 11.00
N LEU A 253 -9.35 9.48 9.94
CA LEU A 253 -10.73 9.89 9.82
C LEU A 253 -11.67 8.72 10.16
N ALA A 254 -12.89 9.00 10.58
CA ALA A 254 -13.91 7.96 10.77
C ALA A 254 -14.10 7.07 9.50
N ALA A 255 -13.94 7.66 8.32
CA ALA A 255 -14.00 6.95 7.05
C ALA A 255 -12.85 5.93 6.84
N ASP A 256 -11.71 6.12 7.49
CA ASP A 256 -10.55 5.22 7.38
C ASP A 256 -10.77 3.90 8.17
N THR A 257 -11.69 3.86 9.14
CA THR A 257 -11.90 2.72 10.05
C THR A 257 -12.20 1.42 9.30
N ALA A 258 -13.18 1.42 8.41
CA ALA A 258 -13.56 0.20 7.69
C ALA A 258 -12.47 -0.28 6.69
N PRO A 259 -11.81 0.59 5.90
CA PRO A 259 -10.63 0.21 5.12
C PRO A 259 -9.48 -0.35 5.96
N PHE A 260 -9.20 0.27 7.11
CA PHE A 260 -8.14 -0.16 8.03
C PHE A 260 -8.40 -1.59 8.54
N HIS A 261 -9.60 -1.88 9.04
CA HIS A 261 -9.92 -3.22 9.53
C HIS A 261 -9.88 -4.28 8.43
N ARG A 262 -10.27 -3.95 7.19
CA ARG A 262 -10.09 -4.87 6.05
C ARG A 262 -8.61 -5.16 5.78
N ALA A 263 -7.77 -4.13 5.82
CA ALA A 263 -6.33 -4.32 5.64
C ALA A 263 -5.71 -5.19 6.76
N VAL A 264 -6.17 -5.03 8.01
CA VAL A 264 -5.78 -5.90 9.13
C VAL A 264 -6.23 -7.34 8.88
N ASP A 265 -7.46 -7.57 8.41
CA ASP A 265 -7.97 -8.90 8.08
C ASP A 265 -7.13 -9.58 6.98
N ASP A 266 -6.72 -8.82 5.95
CA ASP A 266 -5.85 -9.31 4.88
C ASP A 266 -4.44 -9.69 5.40
N VAL A 267 -3.86 -8.88 6.27
CA VAL A 267 -2.58 -9.17 6.93
C VAL A 267 -2.66 -10.44 7.75
N VAL A 268 -3.70 -10.58 8.58
CA VAL A 268 -3.87 -11.76 9.45
C VAL A 268 -4.15 -13.02 8.63
N ALA A 269 -4.89 -12.92 7.53
CA ALA A 269 -5.07 -14.03 6.60
C ALA A 269 -3.74 -14.53 6.03
N GLY A 270 -2.79 -13.62 5.74
CA GLY A 270 -1.43 -13.97 5.32
C GLY A 270 -0.59 -14.63 6.42
N LEU A 271 -0.92 -14.43 7.69
CA LEU A 271 -0.22 -15.02 8.84
C LEU A 271 -0.79 -16.38 9.29
N SER A 272 -1.91 -16.84 8.70
CA SER A 272 -2.59 -18.10 9.08
C SER A 272 -1.72 -19.35 8.95
N ASP A 273 -0.75 -19.35 8.02
CA ASP A 273 0.20 -20.44 7.84
C ASP A 273 1.45 -20.31 8.74
N VAL A 274 1.59 -19.18 9.45
CA VAL A 274 2.74 -18.87 10.31
C VAL A 274 2.48 -19.26 11.75
N PHE A 275 1.26 -19.05 12.24
CA PHE A 275 0.83 -19.35 13.60
C PHE A 275 -0.35 -20.33 13.58
N ALA A 276 -0.22 -21.41 14.32
CA ALA A 276 -1.30 -22.39 14.50
C ALA A 276 -2.23 -21.97 15.65
N ALA A 277 -3.45 -22.54 15.65
CA ALA A 277 -4.30 -22.47 16.83
C ALA A 277 -3.56 -23.05 18.04
N ASP A 278 -3.75 -22.42 19.20
CA ASP A 278 -3.06 -22.73 20.47
C ASP A 278 -1.58 -22.28 20.56
N ASP A 279 -0.98 -21.69 19.49
CA ASP A 279 0.33 -21.04 19.63
C ASP A 279 0.24 -19.87 20.60
N GLN A 280 1.26 -19.72 21.46
CA GLN A 280 1.41 -18.55 22.32
C GLN A 280 2.22 -17.48 21.58
N VAL A 281 1.61 -16.32 21.32
CA VAL A 281 2.21 -15.23 20.54
C VAL A 281 2.10 -13.89 21.28
N THR A 282 3.25 -13.27 21.54
CA THR A 282 3.28 -11.86 21.97
C THR A 282 3.44 -10.98 20.72
N VAL A 283 2.40 -10.21 20.39
CA VAL A 283 2.44 -9.22 19.32
C VAL A 283 3.05 -7.95 19.87
N VAL A 284 4.20 -7.56 19.34
CA VAL A 284 4.99 -6.43 19.83
C VAL A 284 4.99 -5.32 18.76
N GLY A 285 4.41 -4.16 19.10
CA GLY A 285 4.53 -2.95 18.30
C GLY A 285 5.84 -2.21 18.59
N HIS A 286 6.27 -1.35 17.65
CA HIS A 286 7.45 -0.52 17.86
C HIS A 286 7.06 0.91 18.24
N GLU A 287 7.36 1.31 19.48
CA GLU A 287 7.10 2.65 20.03
C GLU A 287 5.64 3.13 19.81
N GLU A 288 5.44 4.14 18.96
CA GLU A 288 4.15 4.79 18.70
C GLU A 288 3.21 3.93 17.87
N LEU A 289 3.71 2.88 17.20
CA LEU A 289 2.89 1.94 16.41
C LEU A 289 2.20 0.96 17.36
N MET A 290 1.10 1.36 17.97
CA MET A 290 0.40 0.57 18.99
C MET A 290 -0.95 0.01 18.50
N TYR A 291 -1.73 0.82 17.78
CA TYR A 291 -3.10 0.45 17.41
C TYR A 291 -3.14 -0.70 16.40
N LEU A 292 -2.35 -0.63 15.33
CA LEU A 292 -2.26 -1.69 14.33
C LEU A 292 -1.82 -3.04 14.93
N PRO A 293 -0.73 -3.13 15.73
CA PRO A 293 -0.36 -4.39 16.38
C PRO A 293 -1.43 -4.91 17.36
N LEU A 294 -2.13 -4.03 18.07
CA LEU A 294 -3.25 -4.43 18.93
C LEU A 294 -4.37 -5.09 18.10
N CYS A 295 -4.78 -4.47 16.99
CA CYS A 295 -5.81 -5.03 16.12
C CYS A 295 -5.38 -6.36 15.50
N ILE A 296 -4.11 -6.52 15.12
CA ILE A 296 -3.55 -7.80 14.65
C ILE A 296 -3.65 -8.86 15.75
N ALA A 297 -3.28 -8.51 17.01
CA ALA A 297 -3.37 -9.42 18.15
C ALA A 297 -4.83 -9.86 18.42
N GLU A 298 -5.79 -8.94 18.32
CA GLU A 298 -7.22 -9.24 18.46
C GLU A 298 -7.71 -10.21 17.38
N ARG A 299 -7.32 -9.99 16.13
CA ARG A 299 -7.71 -10.85 15.00
C ARG A 299 -7.08 -12.23 15.07
N LEU A 300 -5.78 -12.34 15.38
CA LEU A 300 -5.12 -13.64 15.61
C LEU A 300 -5.79 -14.39 16.76
N GLY A 301 -6.12 -13.70 17.85
CA GLY A 301 -6.87 -14.29 18.96
C GLY A 301 -8.24 -14.84 18.54
N SER A 302 -8.95 -14.15 17.64
CA SER A 302 -10.23 -14.63 17.10
C SER A 302 -10.10 -15.90 16.24
N HIS A 303 -8.88 -16.21 15.74
CA HIS A 303 -8.56 -17.45 15.01
C HIS A 303 -7.98 -18.54 15.92
N GLY A 304 -7.99 -18.34 17.24
CA GLY A 304 -7.62 -19.37 18.23
C GLY A 304 -6.17 -19.31 18.69
N VAL A 305 -5.38 -18.31 18.28
CA VAL A 305 -4.02 -18.09 18.78
C VAL A 305 -4.08 -17.46 20.17
N ASP A 306 -3.32 -17.97 21.16
CA ASP A 306 -3.22 -17.33 22.49
C ASP A 306 -2.31 -16.08 22.40
N THR A 307 -2.96 -14.90 22.27
CA THR A 307 -2.24 -13.67 22.00
C THR A 307 -2.10 -12.76 23.22
N ARG A 308 -0.95 -12.11 23.30
CA ARG A 308 -0.67 -10.97 24.17
C ARG A 308 -0.25 -9.80 23.28
N PHE A 309 -0.52 -8.58 23.75
CA PHE A 309 -0.09 -7.34 23.08
C PHE A 309 0.91 -6.61 23.95
N GLN A 310 1.94 -6.06 23.33
CA GLN A 310 2.93 -5.20 23.98
C GLN A 310 3.55 -4.22 22.96
N THR A 311 4.25 -3.18 23.47
CA THR A 311 5.07 -2.27 22.65
C THR A 311 6.46 -2.08 23.24
N THR A 312 7.44 -1.69 22.40
CA THR A 312 8.74 -1.22 22.87
C THR A 312 8.61 0.19 23.47
N SER A 313 9.57 0.60 24.29
CA SER A 313 9.49 1.87 25.02
C SER A 313 10.86 2.55 25.13
N ARG A 314 10.85 3.87 25.26
CA ARG A 314 12.03 4.70 25.61
C ARG A 314 12.29 4.78 27.11
N SER A 315 11.38 4.25 27.93
CA SER A 315 11.44 4.41 29.38
C SER A 315 12.37 3.38 30.05
N PRO A 316 13.50 3.79 30.65
CA PRO A 316 14.43 2.89 31.34
C PRO A 316 13.87 2.53 32.71
N ALA A 317 13.18 1.39 32.80
CA ALA A 317 12.70 0.87 34.09
C ALA A 317 13.77 0.01 34.78
N HIS A 318 13.69 -0.05 36.11
CA HIS A 318 14.51 -0.97 36.89
C HIS A 318 13.85 -2.35 36.90
N VAL A 319 14.58 -3.35 36.43
CA VAL A 319 14.14 -4.76 36.33
C VAL A 319 14.71 -5.55 37.50
N ARG A 320 13.90 -6.39 38.12
CA ARG A 320 14.34 -7.31 39.15
C ARG A 320 13.45 -8.55 39.19
N ASP A 321 14.06 -9.71 39.06
CA ASP A 321 13.36 -11.00 39.19
C ASP A 321 13.04 -11.26 40.67
N GLN A 322 11.91 -10.75 41.13
CA GLN A 322 11.36 -10.88 42.47
C GLN A 322 9.84 -10.99 42.40
N ASP A 323 9.27 -11.97 43.10
CA ASP A 323 7.82 -12.12 43.18
C ASP A 323 7.16 -10.87 43.76
N GLY A 324 6.03 -10.49 43.11
CA GLY A 324 5.28 -9.26 43.43
C GLY A 324 5.91 -7.96 42.95
N TYR A 325 6.95 -8.03 42.10
CA TYR A 325 7.46 -6.84 41.41
C TYR A 325 7.07 -6.87 39.93
N PRO A 326 6.52 -5.76 39.37
CA PRO A 326 5.88 -5.82 38.04
C PRO A 326 6.84 -6.02 36.88
N LEU A 327 8.12 -5.64 37.01
CA LEU A 327 9.10 -5.70 35.91
C LEU A 327 10.23 -6.66 36.26
N ARG A 328 10.03 -7.92 35.89
CA ARG A 328 10.93 -9.01 36.28
C ARG A 328 12.03 -9.31 35.28
N ARG A 329 11.78 -9.06 33.99
CA ARG A 329 12.72 -9.25 32.87
C ARG A 329 12.73 -8.03 31.96
N GLY A 330 13.86 -7.80 31.28
CA GLY A 330 13.98 -6.69 30.37
C GLY A 330 15.03 -6.88 29.30
N PHE A 331 14.78 -6.24 28.16
CA PHE A 331 15.69 -6.13 27.03
C PHE A 331 16.03 -4.65 26.82
N ALA A 332 17.27 -4.38 26.48
CA ALA A 332 17.75 -3.07 26.05
C ALA A 332 18.50 -3.22 24.73
N PHE A 333 18.20 -2.38 23.77
CA PHE A 333 18.74 -2.42 22.42
C PHE A 333 18.81 -1.02 21.83
N PRO A 334 19.72 -0.76 20.85
CA PRO A 334 19.73 0.50 20.11
C PRO A 334 18.42 0.71 19.34
N ALA A 335 17.98 1.97 19.24
CA ALA A 335 16.82 2.30 18.42
C ALA A 335 17.05 1.81 16.97
N PRO A 336 16.11 1.04 16.38
CA PRO A 336 16.24 0.52 15.03
C PRO A 336 16.51 1.59 13.97
N GLU A 337 15.99 2.79 14.15
CA GLU A 337 16.14 3.91 13.19
C GLU A 337 17.52 4.59 13.27
N THR A 338 18.36 4.23 14.23
CA THR A 338 19.69 4.84 14.36
C THR A 338 20.64 4.32 13.27
N PRO A 339 21.26 5.18 12.44
CA PRO A 339 22.24 4.73 11.47
C PRO A 339 23.43 4.04 12.16
N LEU A 340 23.81 2.86 11.69
CA LEU A 340 25.05 2.20 12.12
C LEU A 340 26.26 2.99 11.62
N ASP A 341 27.17 3.36 12.53
CA ASP A 341 28.50 3.87 12.16
C ASP A 341 29.30 2.72 11.50
N PRO A 342 29.69 2.82 10.23
CA PRO A 342 30.41 1.75 9.53
C PRO A 342 31.79 1.39 10.13
N SER A 343 32.24 2.09 11.18
CA SER A 343 33.53 1.83 11.85
C SER A 343 33.48 0.76 12.95
N HIS A 344 32.34 0.13 13.25
CA HIS A 344 32.19 -0.91 14.28
C HIS A 344 31.91 -2.31 13.73
N THR A 345 32.71 -2.79 12.79
CA THR A 345 32.88 -4.23 12.55
C THR A 345 34.17 -4.68 13.17
N SER A 346 34.22 -4.92 14.43
CA SER A 346 35.04 -5.92 15.17
C SER A 346 35.30 -5.52 16.63
N SER A 347 35.10 -6.50 17.48
CA SER A 347 35.65 -6.75 18.81
C SER A 347 35.00 -6.11 20.03
N GLU A 348 34.43 -7.05 20.78
CA GLU A 348 34.45 -7.23 22.24
C GLU A 348 33.89 -6.15 23.16
N SER A 349 32.80 -6.57 23.79
CA SER A 349 32.44 -6.35 25.23
C SER A 349 33.04 -5.14 25.92
N ASN A 350 32.29 -4.02 25.96
CA ASN A 350 32.45 -3.03 27.02
C ASN A 350 31.11 -2.31 27.31
N LEU A 351 30.13 -3.05 27.85
CA LEU A 351 28.93 -2.51 28.49
C LEU A 351 29.11 -2.35 30.01
N HIS A 352 30.37 -2.29 30.50
CA HIS A 352 30.65 -2.07 31.93
C HIS A 352 31.42 -0.77 32.11
N ASN A 353 30.86 0.13 32.91
CA ASN A 353 31.43 1.35 33.50
C ASN A 353 31.15 2.69 32.80
N CYS A 354 30.04 3.30 33.18
CA CYS A 354 29.97 4.75 33.32
C CYS A 354 29.62 5.06 34.76
N SER A 355 30.64 5.31 35.58
CA SER A 355 30.52 5.93 36.89
C SER A 355 30.65 7.46 36.70
N PRO A 356 29.86 8.29 37.38
CA PRO A 356 30.04 9.73 37.36
C PRO A 356 31.09 10.17 38.38
N SER A 357 32.21 10.73 37.91
CA SER A 357 33.15 11.43 38.78
C SER A 357 32.86 12.94 38.78
N THR A 358 32.50 13.39 40.00
CA THR A 358 32.57 14.80 40.41
C THR A 358 33.99 15.33 40.28
N HIS A 359 34.19 16.52 39.67
CA HIS A 359 34.92 17.65 40.25
C HIS A 359 34.95 18.85 39.27
N ALA A 360 34.46 19.95 39.76
CA ALA A 360 34.67 21.29 39.21
C ALA A 360 36.11 21.76 39.48
N SER A 361 36.80 22.30 38.51
CA SER A 361 37.76 23.38 38.65
C SER A 361 38.19 23.95 37.31
N HIS A 362 38.28 25.24 37.23
CA HIS A 362 38.70 26.09 36.15
C HIS A 362 39.98 25.65 35.42
N CYS A 363 40.02 25.75 34.10
CA CYS A 363 41.06 26.49 33.38
C CYS A 363 40.72 26.71 31.91
N SER A 364 41.21 27.85 31.42
CA SER A 364 41.01 28.52 30.17
C SER A 364 41.33 27.79 28.87
N LEU A 365 40.52 28.13 27.86
CA LEU A 365 40.77 28.30 26.41
C LEU A 365 41.96 27.59 25.74
N SER A 366 41.68 26.62 24.96
CA SER A 366 42.18 26.50 23.57
C SER A 366 41.35 25.51 22.76
N GLU A 367 40.93 25.91 21.58
CA GLU A 367 40.11 25.26 20.63
C GLU A 367 40.65 23.90 20.16
N ARG A 368 39.87 22.85 20.35
CA ARG A 368 39.67 21.77 19.38
C ARG A 368 38.32 21.17 19.65
N SER A 369 37.39 21.28 18.70
CA SER A 369 36.09 20.69 18.70
C SER A 369 36.21 19.16 18.66
N GLU A 370 36.18 18.51 19.82
CA GLU A 370 35.80 17.12 19.90
C GLU A 370 34.27 17.09 19.79
N SER A 371 33.78 16.62 18.66
CA SER A 371 32.36 16.30 18.47
C SER A 371 31.97 15.26 19.54
N LYS A 372 31.19 15.68 20.52
CA LYS A 372 30.49 14.76 21.43
C LYS A 372 29.65 13.83 20.55
N ARG A 373 30.04 12.56 20.44
CA ARG A 373 29.21 11.51 19.83
C ARG A 373 27.89 11.49 20.60
N PRO A 374 26.73 11.49 19.89
CA PRO A 374 25.47 11.26 20.57
C PRO A 374 25.54 9.85 21.20
N ALA A 375 25.16 9.72 22.47
CA ALA A 375 24.95 8.43 23.10
C ALA A 375 23.90 7.66 22.26
N ALA A 376 24.12 6.36 22.02
CA ALA A 376 23.17 5.54 21.32
C ALA A 376 21.79 5.69 22.00
N ASP A 377 20.78 5.98 21.18
CA ASP A 377 19.40 6.09 21.66
C ASP A 377 18.89 4.67 21.95
N ILE A 378 18.65 4.35 23.22
CA ILE A 378 18.32 3.01 23.69
C ILE A 378 16.80 2.84 23.80
N ARG A 379 16.31 1.67 23.41
CA ARG A 379 14.94 1.20 23.59
C ARG A 379 14.88 0.02 24.51
N TYR A 380 13.72 -0.20 25.07
CA TYR A 380 13.48 -1.25 26.07
C TYR A 380 12.23 -2.05 25.71
N LEU A 381 12.24 -3.32 26.12
CA LEU A 381 11.08 -4.22 26.07
C LEU A 381 11.10 -5.05 27.37
N TYR A 382 9.95 -5.22 28.01
CA TYR A 382 9.88 -5.86 29.33
C TYR A 382 8.96 -7.07 29.33
N ASN A 383 9.24 -8.07 30.17
CA ASN A 383 8.36 -9.20 30.51
C ASN A 383 7.81 -10.00 29.31
N VAL A 384 8.49 -10.07 28.17
CA VAL A 384 8.02 -10.83 26.98
C VAL A 384 7.80 -12.31 27.29
N ALA A 385 8.55 -12.86 28.25
CA ALA A 385 8.36 -14.17 28.81
C ALA A 385 8.36 -14.11 30.32
N GLU A 386 7.56 -14.97 30.97
CA GLU A 386 7.55 -15.07 32.44
C GLU A 386 8.86 -15.70 32.95
N PRO A 387 9.42 -15.18 34.04
CA PRO A 387 10.60 -15.79 34.67
C PRO A 387 10.30 -17.21 35.11
N GLY A 388 11.18 -18.15 34.71
CA GLY A 388 11.06 -19.54 35.10
C GLY A 388 10.03 -20.37 34.34
N SER A 389 9.40 -19.79 33.33
CA SER A 389 8.58 -20.54 32.38
C SER A 389 9.47 -21.26 31.36
N ASP A 390 9.24 -22.55 31.15
CA ASP A 390 9.83 -23.32 30.06
C ASP A 390 9.15 -22.99 28.71
N ASP A 391 7.96 -22.41 28.75
CA ASP A 391 7.18 -21.97 27.56
C ASP A 391 7.60 -20.56 27.16
N ILE A 392 8.43 -20.47 26.12
CA ILE A 392 8.87 -19.20 25.53
C ILE A 392 7.92 -18.85 24.39
N PRO A 393 7.10 -17.81 24.52
CA PRO A 393 6.15 -17.44 23.47
C PRO A 393 6.88 -17.02 22.19
N SER A 394 6.26 -17.25 21.03
CA SER A 394 6.68 -16.61 19.79
C SER A 394 6.44 -15.11 19.86
N VAL A 395 7.29 -14.34 19.22
CA VAL A 395 7.14 -12.88 19.08
C VAL A 395 6.76 -12.53 17.64
N LEU A 396 5.63 -11.89 17.46
CA LEU A 396 5.29 -11.19 16.20
C LEU A 396 5.66 -9.73 16.39
N LEU A 397 6.81 -9.33 15.84
CA LEU A 397 7.28 -7.94 15.87
C LEU A 397 6.71 -7.18 14.68
N VAL A 398 5.87 -6.18 14.95
CA VAL A 398 5.23 -5.32 13.93
C VAL A 398 5.96 -3.98 13.87
N ILE A 399 6.54 -3.67 12.72
CA ILE A 399 7.33 -2.45 12.48
C ILE A 399 6.88 -1.75 11.20
N ASP A 400 7.15 -0.46 11.10
CA ASP A 400 7.08 0.31 9.86
C ASP A 400 8.43 0.28 9.10
N ASP A 401 8.42 0.60 7.78
CA ASP A 401 9.63 0.59 6.94
C ASP A 401 10.83 1.32 7.55
N PRO A 402 10.69 2.51 8.19
CA PRO A 402 11.81 3.21 8.78
C PRO A 402 12.52 2.46 9.91
N ALA A 403 11.85 1.51 10.55
CA ALA A 403 12.45 0.65 11.59
C ALA A 403 13.11 -0.61 11.01
N ASP A 404 12.88 -0.93 9.73
CA ASP A 404 13.49 -2.08 9.06
C ASP A 404 14.92 -1.78 8.59
N THR A 405 15.84 -1.64 9.51
CA THR A 405 17.21 -1.20 9.27
C THR A 405 18.26 -2.26 9.59
N ALA A 406 19.51 -1.94 9.28
CA ALA A 406 20.65 -2.78 9.69
C ALA A 406 20.82 -2.81 11.24
N ALA A 407 20.44 -1.76 11.96
CA ALA A 407 20.50 -1.69 13.42
C ALA A 407 19.53 -2.68 14.09
N LEU A 408 18.35 -2.89 13.50
CA LEU A 408 17.38 -3.90 13.94
C LEU A 408 18.01 -5.31 13.97
N ARG A 409 18.89 -5.61 13.00
CA ARG A 409 19.51 -6.94 12.76
C ARG A 409 20.92 -7.07 13.31
N ALA A 410 21.50 -5.99 13.82
CA ALA A 410 22.87 -5.98 14.33
C ALA A 410 22.99 -6.80 15.63
N ASP A 411 24.23 -7.20 15.96
CA ASP A 411 24.55 -7.77 17.26
C ASP A 411 24.14 -6.81 18.39
N GLY A 412 23.38 -7.27 19.35
CA GLY A 412 22.75 -6.44 20.40
C GLY A 412 21.53 -5.64 19.92
N GLY A 413 21.11 -5.75 18.67
CA GLY A 413 19.85 -5.20 18.15
C GLY A 413 18.65 -6.00 18.65
N LEU A 414 17.44 -5.47 18.39
CA LEU A 414 16.20 -6.07 18.91
C LEU A 414 16.04 -7.56 18.51
N LEU A 415 16.31 -7.90 17.26
CA LEU A 415 16.17 -9.28 16.78
C LEU A 415 17.22 -10.20 17.43
N ASP A 416 18.44 -9.71 17.63
CA ASP A 416 19.51 -10.47 18.26
C ASP A 416 19.18 -10.80 19.72
N VAL A 417 18.75 -9.80 20.50
CA VAL A 417 18.46 -10.01 21.93
C VAL A 417 17.25 -10.91 22.16
N LEU A 418 16.20 -10.81 21.32
CA LEU A 418 15.02 -11.68 21.40
C LEU A 418 15.35 -13.12 20.99
N SER A 419 16.07 -13.29 19.88
CA SER A 419 16.55 -14.61 19.44
C SER A 419 17.49 -15.25 20.47
N ALA A 420 18.42 -14.48 21.06
CA ALA A 420 19.31 -14.96 22.11
C ALA A 420 18.56 -15.44 23.37
N ALA A 421 17.41 -14.83 23.66
CA ALA A 421 16.52 -15.25 24.75
C ALA A 421 15.65 -16.47 24.40
N GLY A 422 15.78 -17.02 23.19
CA GLY A 422 15.08 -18.22 22.73
C GLY A 422 13.74 -18.00 22.04
N HIS A 423 13.31 -16.75 21.85
CA HIS A 423 12.05 -16.46 21.16
C HIS A 423 12.15 -16.75 19.65
N ARG A 424 11.18 -17.48 19.11
CA ARG A 424 10.91 -17.46 17.66
C ARG A 424 10.36 -16.09 17.32
N VAL A 425 11.03 -15.35 16.45
CA VAL A 425 10.64 -14.00 16.06
C VAL A 425 10.15 -13.99 14.62
N VAL A 426 8.92 -13.53 14.42
CA VAL A 426 8.37 -13.21 13.11
C VAL A 426 8.33 -11.70 12.99
N VAL A 427 9.05 -11.14 12.04
CA VAL A 427 9.06 -9.69 11.78
C VAL A 427 8.04 -9.39 10.70
N LEU A 428 7.04 -8.62 11.05
CA LEU A 428 6.03 -8.09 10.11
C LEU A 428 6.38 -6.64 9.80
N THR A 429 6.82 -6.37 8.57
CA THR A 429 7.05 -5.01 8.09
C THR A 429 5.82 -4.51 7.35
N VAL A 430 5.29 -3.36 7.77
CA VAL A 430 4.18 -2.65 7.14
C VAL A 430 4.72 -1.37 6.51
N PRO A 431 4.36 -1.03 5.25
CA PRO A 431 4.76 0.25 4.67
C PRO A 431 4.28 1.41 5.55
N ALA A 432 5.20 2.32 5.89
CA ALA A 432 4.84 3.53 6.62
C ALA A 432 3.90 4.42 5.78
N THR A 433 2.96 5.06 6.42
CA THR A 433 2.06 6.00 5.75
C THR A 433 2.85 7.15 5.12
N ASP A 434 2.77 7.31 3.80
CA ASP A 434 3.25 8.51 3.08
C ASP A 434 2.21 9.64 3.22
N PRO A 435 2.53 10.74 3.94
CA PRO A 435 1.58 11.82 4.20
C PRO A 435 1.06 12.47 2.93
N ALA A 436 1.92 12.67 1.93
CA ALA A 436 1.54 13.31 0.68
C ALA A 436 0.61 12.42 -0.15
N ARG A 437 0.83 11.11 -0.12
CA ARG A 437 -0.02 10.13 -0.79
C ARG A 437 -1.37 9.99 -0.10
N LEU A 438 -1.40 9.96 1.24
CA LEU A 438 -2.63 9.92 2.02
C LEU A 438 -3.47 11.17 1.81
N SER A 439 -2.85 12.37 1.77
CA SER A 439 -3.53 13.64 1.48
C SER A 439 -4.16 13.63 0.08
N ARG A 440 -3.43 13.17 -0.94
CA ARG A 440 -3.98 13.03 -2.30
C ARG A 440 -5.16 12.06 -2.35
N SER A 441 -5.06 10.93 -1.68
CA SER A 441 -6.14 9.94 -1.59
C SER A 441 -7.40 10.54 -0.98
N ARG A 442 -7.29 11.26 0.14
CA ARG A 442 -8.41 11.93 0.79
C ARG A 442 -9.06 13.01 -0.07
N THR A 443 -8.24 13.76 -0.83
CA THR A 443 -8.72 14.74 -1.79
C THR A 443 -9.45 14.07 -2.96
N ALA A 444 -8.96 12.92 -3.41
CA ALA A 444 -9.61 12.09 -4.42
C ALA A 444 -10.93 11.51 -3.90
N ASP A 445 -10.96 10.98 -2.67
CA ASP A 445 -12.17 10.46 -2.04
C ASP A 445 -13.26 11.52 -1.88
N ALA A 446 -12.90 12.77 -1.59
CA ALA A 446 -13.85 13.88 -1.55
C ALA A 446 -14.47 14.20 -2.92
N ARG A 447 -13.81 13.78 -4.02
CA ARG A 447 -14.29 13.91 -5.41
C ARG A 447 -14.82 12.60 -5.98
N ARG A 448 -14.74 11.53 -5.21
CA ARG A 448 -14.97 10.17 -5.65
C ARG A 448 -16.44 9.88 -5.81
N ILE A 449 -16.75 9.26 -6.94
CA ILE A 449 -18.06 8.70 -7.22
C ILE A 449 -17.92 7.18 -7.05
N GLU A 450 -18.62 6.60 -6.09
CA GLU A 450 -18.60 5.15 -5.89
C GLU A 450 -19.09 4.42 -7.15
N PRO A 451 -18.41 3.29 -7.54
CA PRO A 451 -18.87 2.49 -8.66
C PRO A 451 -20.30 2.02 -8.44
N THR A 452 -21.19 2.26 -9.39
CA THR A 452 -22.60 1.82 -9.32
C THR A 452 -22.76 0.31 -9.55
N GLY A 453 -21.66 -0.40 -9.95
CA GLY A 453 -21.64 -1.84 -10.19
C GLY A 453 -20.30 -2.50 -9.87
N GLY A 454 -20.34 -3.82 -9.68
CA GLY A 454 -19.13 -4.64 -9.48
C GLY A 454 -18.53 -5.17 -10.79
N PRO A 455 -17.38 -5.88 -10.72
CA PRO A 455 -16.75 -6.51 -11.87
C PRO A 455 -17.66 -7.56 -12.51
N LEU A 456 -17.82 -7.48 -13.82
CA LEU A 456 -18.55 -8.49 -14.60
C LEU A 456 -17.67 -9.73 -14.82
N ARG A 457 -18.29 -10.91 -14.85
CA ARG A 457 -17.62 -12.19 -15.07
C ARG A 457 -18.53 -13.15 -15.85
N ALA A 458 -17.94 -14.16 -16.46
CA ALA A 458 -18.70 -15.26 -17.05
C ALA A 458 -19.45 -16.05 -15.96
N PRO A 459 -20.62 -16.65 -16.28
CA PRO A 459 -21.22 -16.70 -17.60
C PRO A 459 -22.05 -15.44 -17.97
N ASP A 460 -22.21 -14.49 -17.03
CA ASP A 460 -23.09 -13.34 -17.24
C ASP A 460 -22.49 -12.35 -18.25
N PHE A 461 -21.16 -12.21 -18.27
CA PHE A 461 -20.47 -11.33 -19.20
C PHE A 461 -19.13 -11.90 -19.65
N GLY A 462 -18.95 -12.02 -20.96
CA GLY A 462 -17.75 -12.59 -21.57
C GLY A 462 -17.74 -14.12 -21.55
N SER A 463 -16.80 -14.72 -22.29
CA SER A 463 -16.69 -16.18 -22.46
C SER A 463 -15.43 -16.79 -21.83
N TYR A 464 -14.56 -15.99 -21.21
CA TYR A 464 -13.42 -16.49 -20.45
C TYR A 464 -13.88 -17.09 -19.12
N SER A 465 -13.05 -17.95 -18.52
CA SER A 465 -13.36 -18.48 -17.19
C SER A 465 -13.51 -17.35 -16.15
N PRO A 466 -14.49 -17.42 -15.24
CA PRO A 466 -14.70 -16.39 -14.22
C PRO A 466 -13.48 -16.16 -13.30
N SER A 467 -12.59 -17.15 -13.20
CA SER A 467 -11.32 -17.02 -12.45
C SER A 467 -10.19 -16.37 -13.24
N GLU A 468 -10.32 -16.17 -14.56
CA GLU A 468 -9.24 -15.70 -15.42
C GLU A 468 -9.25 -14.20 -15.67
N VAL A 469 -10.42 -13.58 -15.67
CA VAL A 469 -10.56 -12.13 -15.86
C VAL A 469 -11.83 -11.59 -15.21
N ALA A 470 -11.71 -10.40 -14.63
CA ALA A 470 -12.82 -9.58 -14.19
C ALA A 470 -12.91 -8.35 -15.10
N TRP A 471 -14.09 -8.10 -15.65
CA TRP A 471 -14.33 -6.96 -16.53
C TRP A 471 -14.82 -5.78 -15.69
N LEU A 472 -14.04 -4.72 -15.61
CA LEU A 472 -14.46 -3.44 -15.03
C LEU A 472 -15.13 -2.64 -16.15
N LEU A 473 -16.33 -3.07 -16.50
CA LEU A 473 -17.14 -2.55 -17.59
C LEU A 473 -18.61 -2.54 -17.17
N LYS A 474 -19.40 -1.65 -17.77
CA LYS A 474 -20.86 -1.65 -17.69
C LYS A 474 -21.44 -2.49 -18.84
N ASP A 475 -22.33 -3.43 -18.52
CA ASP A 475 -23.01 -4.25 -19.55
C ASP A 475 -24.05 -3.41 -20.34
N LEU A 476 -23.77 -3.21 -21.61
CA LEU A 476 -24.65 -2.52 -22.55
C LEU A 476 -25.26 -3.49 -23.59
N SER A 477 -25.33 -4.79 -23.31
CA SER A 477 -25.80 -5.82 -24.25
C SER A 477 -27.23 -5.60 -24.72
N GLU A 478 -28.08 -5.04 -23.86
CA GLU A 478 -29.49 -4.78 -24.18
C GLU A 478 -29.72 -3.50 -25.01
N TYR A 479 -28.68 -2.69 -25.22
CA TYR A 479 -28.81 -1.43 -25.96
C TYR A 479 -28.46 -1.62 -27.45
N SER A 480 -29.20 -0.96 -28.33
CA SER A 480 -28.89 -0.91 -29.77
C SER A 480 -27.85 0.18 -30.02
N LEU A 481 -26.59 -0.19 -30.13
CA LEU A 481 -25.45 0.73 -30.32
C LEU A 481 -24.85 0.65 -31.72
N GLU A 482 -25.24 -0.34 -32.52
CA GLU A 482 -24.74 -0.59 -33.87
C GLU A 482 -25.38 0.37 -34.86
N GLY A 483 -24.57 1.11 -35.60
CA GLY A 483 -24.96 2.02 -36.64
C GLY A 483 -24.37 1.65 -38.02
N ASP A 484 -24.99 2.18 -39.08
CA ASP A 484 -24.45 2.06 -40.44
C ASP A 484 -23.02 2.60 -40.51
N VAL A 485 -22.10 1.82 -41.04
CA VAL A 485 -20.67 2.11 -41.06
C VAL A 485 -20.36 3.42 -41.82
N ALA A 486 -21.04 3.66 -42.92
CA ALA A 486 -20.78 4.83 -43.79
C ALA A 486 -21.34 6.12 -43.15
N GLU A 487 -22.52 6.05 -42.51
CA GLU A 487 -23.11 7.18 -41.78
C GLU A 487 -22.26 7.52 -40.55
N ARG A 488 -21.84 6.53 -39.82
CA ARG A 488 -20.97 6.67 -38.63
C ARG A 488 -19.61 7.30 -39.02
N GLU A 489 -18.98 6.83 -40.08
CA GLU A 489 -17.70 7.37 -40.56
C GLU A 489 -17.85 8.82 -40.96
N ARG A 490 -18.94 9.21 -41.66
CA ARG A 490 -19.26 10.60 -42.03
C ARG A 490 -19.39 11.49 -40.79
N ARG A 491 -20.13 11.07 -39.76
CA ARG A 491 -20.31 11.83 -38.52
C ARG A 491 -19.00 12.02 -37.73
N ILE A 492 -18.14 10.99 -37.71
CA ILE A 492 -16.82 11.06 -37.08
C ILE A 492 -15.91 12.03 -37.83
N GLN A 493 -15.87 11.94 -39.17
CA GLN A 493 -15.06 12.85 -40.00
C GLN A 493 -15.54 14.30 -39.96
N ALA A 494 -16.83 14.50 -39.76
CA ALA A 494 -17.42 15.83 -39.55
C ALA A 494 -17.20 16.40 -38.15
N GLY A 495 -16.59 15.62 -37.20
CA GLY A 495 -16.38 16.04 -35.82
C GLY A 495 -17.63 16.11 -34.95
N VAL A 496 -18.78 15.59 -35.45
CA VAL A 496 -20.07 15.62 -34.76
C VAL A 496 -20.26 14.50 -33.76
N ALA A 497 -19.52 13.40 -33.91
CA ALA A 497 -19.57 12.24 -32.99
C ALA A 497 -18.18 11.67 -32.76
N HIS A 498 -17.97 11.12 -31.56
CA HIS A 498 -16.76 10.38 -31.26
C HIS A 498 -16.93 8.89 -31.60
N TYR A 499 -15.87 8.24 -32.06
CA TYR A 499 -15.92 6.83 -32.47
C TYR A 499 -16.32 5.87 -31.32
N ALA A 500 -16.16 6.28 -30.06
CA ALA A 500 -16.52 5.48 -28.90
C ALA A 500 -18.00 5.59 -28.49
N GLU A 501 -18.78 6.49 -29.09
CA GLU A 501 -20.19 6.67 -28.71
C GLU A 501 -21.13 5.59 -29.31
N SER A 502 -20.67 4.88 -30.35
CA SER A 502 -21.45 3.84 -31.03
C SER A 502 -20.57 2.68 -31.50
N LEU A 503 -21.16 1.54 -31.80
CA LEU A 503 -20.46 0.34 -32.28
C LEU A 503 -20.65 0.15 -33.80
N PRO A 504 -19.66 -0.37 -34.53
CA PRO A 504 -19.90 -0.94 -35.85
C PRO A 504 -20.66 -2.26 -35.67
N VAL A 505 -21.45 -2.66 -36.67
CA VAL A 505 -21.98 -4.03 -36.74
C VAL A 505 -20.79 -5.00 -36.66
N GLU A 506 -20.86 -5.93 -35.69
CA GLU A 506 -19.75 -6.88 -35.47
C GLU A 506 -19.67 -7.86 -36.64
N PHE A 507 -18.46 -8.00 -37.18
CA PHE A 507 -18.21 -8.86 -38.33
C PHE A 507 -18.27 -10.33 -37.92
N GLN A 508 -19.08 -11.12 -38.64
CA GLN A 508 -19.09 -12.56 -38.50
C GLN A 508 -18.03 -13.19 -39.44
N PRO A 509 -17.05 -13.92 -38.94
CA PRO A 509 -16.02 -14.52 -39.74
C PRO A 509 -16.60 -15.65 -40.66
N GLY A 510 -16.34 -15.55 -41.95
CA GLY A 510 -16.63 -16.61 -42.89
C GLY A 510 -15.65 -17.79 -42.78
N ALA A 511 -15.93 -18.91 -43.46
CA ALA A 511 -15.12 -20.14 -43.38
C ALA A 511 -13.64 -19.89 -43.71
N ALA A 512 -13.33 -19.13 -44.75
CA ALA A 512 -11.96 -18.81 -45.16
C ALA A 512 -11.18 -18.02 -44.08
N TYR A 513 -11.89 -17.23 -43.31
CA TYR A 513 -11.31 -16.50 -42.18
C TYR A 513 -10.99 -17.38 -40.98
N LEU A 514 -11.85 -18.34 -40.66
CA LEU A 514 -11.59 -19.33 -39.62
C LEU A 514 -10.43 -20.24 -40.02
N GLU A 515 -10.34 -20.61 -41.30
CA GLU A 515 -9.21 -21.38 -41.86
C GLU A 515 -7.89 -20.60 -41.74
N LEU A 516 -7.89 -19.30 -42.03
CA LEU A 516 -6.72 -18.42 -41.84
C LEU A 516 -6.31 -18.32 -40.35
N PHE A 517 -7.30 -18.15 -39.50
CA PHE A 517 -7.09 -18.14 -38.05
C PHE A 517 -6.45 -19.46 -37.56
N ASP A 518 -6.97 -20.59 -38.00
CA ASP A 518 -6.48 -21.93 -37.60
C ASP A 518 -5.07 -22.19 -38.09
N ALA A 519 -4.78 -21.85 -39.36
CA ALA A 519 -3.44 -21.96 -39.92
C ALA A 519 -2.43 -21.07 -39.19
N THR A 520 -2.84 -19.81 -38.87
CA THR A 520 -2.01 -18.88 -38.16
C THR A 520 -1.79 -19.33 -36.71
N LEU A 521 -2.82 -19.79 -36.01
CA LEU A 521 -2.71 -20.30 -34.67
C LEU A 521 -1.77 -21.48 -34.59
N THR A 522 -1.92 -22.46 -35.48
CA THR A 522 -1.05 -23.63 -35.55
C THR A 522 0.43 -23.27 -35.79
N SER A 523 0.69 -22.31 -36.67
CA SER A 523 2.06 -21.91 -37.01
C SER A 523 2.72 -21.01 -36.00
N SER A 524 1.92 -20.22 -35.22
CA SER A 524 2.42 -19.19 -34.31
C SER A 524 2.30 -19.51 -32.81
N ALA A 525 1.55 -20.58 -32.42
CA ALA A 525 1.27 -20.87 -31.00
C ALA A 525 2.53 -20.97 -30.14
N ARG A 526 3.56 -21.68 -30.58
CA ARG A 526 4.83 -21.83 -29.87
C ARG A 526 5.60 -20.50 -29.75
N ARG A 527 5.61 -19.70 -30.85
CA ARG A 527 6.24 -18.36 -30.84
C ARG A 527 5.50 -17.41 -29.91
N LEU A 528 4.16 -17.48 -29.88
CA LEU A 528 3.31 -16.75 -28.95
C LEU A 528 3.57 -17.14 -27.49
N ALA A 529 3.63 -18.45 -27.21
CA ALA A 529 3.93 -18.98 -25.88
C ALA A 529 5.30 -18.51 -25.37
N LEU A 530 6.32 -18.48 -26.22
CA LEU A 530 7.65 -17.97 -25.90
C LEU A 530 7.59 -16.47 -25.55
N ALA A 531 6.91 -15.66 -26.35
CA ALA A 531 6.76 -14.24 -26.10
C ALA A 531 5.95 -13.95 -24.82
N VAL A 532 4.88 -14.72 -24.57
CA VAL A 532 4.11 -14.66 -23.30
C VAL A 532 5.00 -14.97 -22.12
N GLY A 533 5.76 -16.06 -22.18
CA GLY A 533 6.66 -16.46 -21.11
C GLY A 533 7.74 -15.43 -20.86
N THR A 534 8.34 -14.88 -21.90
CA THR A 534 9.40 -13.85 -21.78
C THR A 534 8.88 -12.59 -21.10
N VAL A 535 7.74 -12.03 -21.54
CA VAL A 535 7.19 -10.82 -20.88
C VAL A 535 6.70 -11.11 -19.47
N ALA A 536 6.13 -12.29 -19.20
CA ALA A 536 5.69 -12.68 -17.88
C ALA A 536 6.88 -12.81 -16.89
N GLU A 537 7.99 -13.40 -17.30
CA GLU A 537 9.20 -13.51 -16.49
C GLU A 537 9.87 -12.13 -16.28
N LEU A 538 9.78 -11.19 -17.23
CA LEU A 538 10.21 -9.79 -17.04
C LEU A 538 9.35 -9.09 -15.99
N ILE A 539 8.03 -9.21 -16.08
CA ILE A 539 7.08 -8.64 -15.10
C ILE A 539 7.39 -9.16 -13.70
N LEU A 540 7.54 -10.46 -13.53
CA LEU A 540 7.85 -11.09 -12.25
C LEU A 540 9.20 -10.66 -11.65
N ALA A 541 10.15 -10.32 -12.49
CA ALA A 541 11.50 -9.95 -12.07
C ALA A 541 11.67 -8.45 -11.78
N GLU A 542 10.88 -7.59 -12.43
CA GLU A 542 11.09 -6.13 -12.42
C GLU A 542 9.99 -5.35 -11.74
N ARG A 543 8.80 -5.94 -11.59
CA ARG A 543 7.64 -5.25 -11.04
C ARG A 543 7.19 -5.83 -9.71
N SER A 544 6.68 -7.04 -9.69
CA SER A 544 6.19 -7.69 -8.48
C SER A 544 6.18 -9.20 -8.65
N SER A 545 6.47 -9.93 -7.58
CA SER A 545 6.29 -11.38 -7.54
C SER A 545 4.81 -11.79 -7.58
N SER A 546 3.90 -10.87 -7.26
CA SER A 546 2.44 -11.03 -7.34
C SER A 546 1.81 -9.80 -8.03
N PRO A 547 1.98 -9.65 -9.36
CA PRO A 547 1.47 -8.49 -10.08
C PRO A 547 -0.06 -8.51 -10.18
N THR A 548 -0.66 -7.32 -10.19
CA THR A 548 -2.05 -7.11 -10.60
C THR A 548 -2.07 -6.75 -12.08
N LEU A 549 -2.62 -7.62 -12.92
CA LEU A 549 -2.67 -7.41 -14.36
C LEU A 549 -3.89 -6.58 -14.75
N VAL A 550 -3.68 -5.54 -15.54
CA VAL A 550 -4.74 -4.66 -16.05
C VAL A 550 -4.67 -4.62 -17.57
N SER A 551 -5.49 -5.43 -18.21
CA SER A 551 -5.57 -5.50 -19.66
C SER A 551 -6.36 -4.33 -20.24
N LEU A 552 -5.80 -3.68 -21.25
CA LEU A 552 -6.52 -2.65 -22.01
C LEU A 552 -7.56 -3.31 -22.91
N ALA A 553 -8.81 -3.07 -22.64
CA ALA A 553 -9.94 -3.69 -23.32
C ALA A 553 -10.05 -3.22 -24.76
N ARG A 554 -10.23 -4.15 -25.67
CA ARG A 554 -10.34 -5.60 -25.51
C ARG A 554 -9.07 -6.36 -25.93
N ALA A 555 -8.20 -5.75 -26.76
CA ALA A 555 -7.08 -6.44 -27.40
C ALA A 555 -6.05 -7.00 -26.41
N GLY A 556 -5.86 -6.32 -25.27
CA GLY A 556 -4.98 -6.77 -24.20
C GLY A 556 -5.52 -7.98 -23.41
N THR A 557 -6.84 -8.17 -23.34
CA THR A 557 -7.45 -9.18 -22.47
C THR A 557 -6.96 -10.61 -22.72
N PRO A 558 -6.90 -11.14 -23.94
CA PRO A 558 -6.35 -12.48 -24.18
C PRO A 558 -4.86 -12.59 -23.79
N VAL A 559 -4.09 -11.51 -23.93
CA VAL A 559 -2.66 -11.51 -23.57
C VAL A 559 -2.48 -11.49 -22.05
N GLY A 560 -3.21 -10.64 -21.34
CA GLY A 560 -3.22 -10.64 -19.87
C GLY A 560 -3.66 -11.99 -19.29
N THR A 561 -4.67 -12.63 -19.90
CA THR A 561 -5.10 -13.99 -19.52
C THR A 561 -3.98 -15.02 -19.74
N LEU A 562 -3.25 -14.96 -20.85
CA LEU A 562 -2.10 -15.84 -21.11
C LEU A 562 -0.96 -15.60 -20.12
N ILE A 563 -0.65 -14.34 -19.79
CA ILE A 563 0.35 -13.98 -18.77
C ILE A 563 -0.09 -14.53 -17.39
N ALA A 564 -1.37 -14.38 -17.01
CA ALA A 564 -1.91 -14.95 -15.79
C ALA A 564 -1.80 -16.48 -15.76
N ARG A 565 -2.11 -17.16 -16.86
CA ARG A 565 -1.93 -18.62 -17.01
C ARG A 565 -0.47 -19.05 -16.88
N TRP A 566 0.48 -18.27 -17.42
CA TRP A 566 1.92 -18.54 -17.28
C TRP A 566 2.36 -18.41 -15.82
N ILE A 567 1.96 -17.34 -15.14
CA ILE A 567 2.29 -17.12 -13.71
C ILE A 567 1.71 -18.25 -12.87
N ARG A 568 0.46 -18.64 -13.10
CA ARG A 568 -0.17 -19.76 -12.41
C ARG A 568 0.58 -21.08 -12.62
N ALA A 569 0.98 -21.37 -13.85
CA ALA A 569 1.70 -22.61 -14.18
C ALA A 569 3.10 -22.64 -13.55
N THR A 570 3.81 -21.51 -13.50
CA THR A 570 5.22 -21.45 -13.10
C THR A 570 5.44 -21.11 -11.63
N ARG A 571 4.51 -20.37 -11.00
CA ARG A 571 4.61 -19.89 -9.59
C ARG A 571 3.53 -20.47 -8.68
N ARG A 572 2.54 -21.19 -9.21
CA ARG A 572 1.37 -21.71 -8.48
C ARG A 572 0.56 -20.59 -7.78
N SER A 573 0.66 -19.37 -8.28
CA SER A 573 -0.03 -18.18 -7.81
C SER A 573 -1.00 -17.70 -8.88
N GLN A 574 -2.19 -17.26 -8.51
CA GLN A 574 -3.17 -16.70 -9.42
C GLN A 574 -3.15 -15.17 -9.27
N PRO A 575 -2.55 -14.43 -10.21
CA PRO A 575 -2.58 -12.97 -10.15
C PRO A 575 -4.01 -12.46 -10.35
N ALA A 576 -4.36 -11.34 -9.70
CA ALA A 576 -5.55 -10.60 -10.04
C ALA A 576 -5.45 -10.09 -11.49
N HIS A 577 -6.54 -10.22 -12.26
CA HIS A 577 -6.56 -9.78 -13.65
C HIS A 577 -7.87 -9.06 -13.96
N TYR A 578 -7.75 -7.81 -14.36
CA TYR A 578 -8.84 -6.94 -14.75
C TYR A 578 -8.73 -6.55 -16.22
N SER A 579 -9.89 -6.33 -16.86
CA SER A 579 -9.95 -5.75 -18.20
C SER A 579 -10.63 -4.38 -18.07
N VAL A 580 -9.93 -3.31 -18.48
CA VAL A 580 -10.29 -1.91 -18.28
C VAL A 580 -10.37 -1.18 -19.62
N SER A 581 -11.32 -0.28 -19.76
CA SER A 581 -11.49 0.55 -20.95
C SER A 581 -10.45 1.66 -21.05
N ILE A 582 -9.84 1.79 -22.22
CA ILE A 582 -9.13 2.98 -22.66
C ILE A 582 -9.66 3.44 -24.00
N VAL A 583 -9.98 4.72 -24.11
CA VAL A 583 -10.58 5.32 -25.31
C VAL A 583 -9.67 6.42 -25.82
N ARG A 584 -9.18 6.27 -27.05
CA ARG A 584 -8.27 7.23 -27.66
C ARG A 584 -8.85 8.65 -27.69
N GLY A 585 -8.13 9.62 -27.13
CA GLY A 585 -8.56 11.01 -27.01
C GLY A 585 -9.61 11.26 -25.92
N ARG A 586 -9.96 10.25 -25.12
CA ARG A 586 -10.88 10.35 -23.99
C ARG A 586 -10.29 9.77 -22.70
N GLY A 587 -9.12 9.11 -22.79
CA GLY A 587 -8.40 8.56 -21.65
C GLY A 587 -8.84 7.15 -21.22
N ILE A 588 -8.37 6.76 -20.06
CA ILE A 588 -8.68 5.50 -19.37
C ILE A 588 -9.84 5.70 -18.40
N ASP A 589 -10.56 4.64 -18.10
CA ASP A 589 -11.68 4.64 -17.15
C ASP A 589 -11.19 4.94 -15.72
N ALA A 590 -11.43 6.15 -15.24
CA ALA A 590 -11.01 6.60 -13.92
C ALA A 590 -11.71 5.85 -12.79
N VAL A 591 -12.99 5.47 -12.95
CA VAL A 591 -13.75 4.69 -11.97
C VAL A 591 -13.16 3.29 -11.82
N ALA A 592 -12.68 2.71 -12.94
CA ALA A 592 -12.00 1.42 -12.91
C ALA A 592 -10.62 1.52 -12.24
N LEU A 593 -9.88 2.60 -12.43
CA LEU A 593 -8.61 2.84 -11.75
C LEU A 593 -8.81 3.02 -10.24
N ASP A 594 -9.83 3.76 -9.82
CA ASP A 594 -10.19 3.91 -8.41
C ASP A 594 -10.53 2.55 -7.80
N TYR A 595 -11.34 1.74 -8.48
CA TYR A 595 -11.69 0.39 -8.04
C TYR A 595 -10.45 -0.50 -7.81
N ILE A 596 -9.45 -0.40 -8.71
CA ILE A 596 -8.20 -1.18 -8.62
C ILE A 596 -7.34 -0.66 -7.48
N ALA A 597 -7.15 0.66 -7.36
CA ALA A 597 -6.32 1.28 -6.33
C ALA A 597 -6.81 1.00 -4.90
N GLU A 598 -8.11 0.77 -4.73
CA GLU A 598 -8.70 0.37 -3.46
C GLU A 598 -8.33 -1.03 -3.01
N ARG A 599 -8.14 -1.92 -3.95
CA ARG A 599 -8.06 -3.37 -3.70
C ARG A 599 -6.68 -3.92 -3.90
N HIS A 600 -5.82 -3.17 -4.57
CA HIS A 600 -4.46 -3.60 -4.92
C HIS A 600 -3.49 -2.43 -4.74
N ASP A 601 -2.26 -2.75 -4.36
CA ASP A 601 -1.19 -1.78 -4.39
C ASP A 601 -0.99 -1.28 -5.84
N PRO A 602 -1.15 0.03 -6.14
CA PRO A 602 -0.92 0.58 -7.46
C PRO A 602 0.48 0.29 -8.02
N ALA A 603 1.50 0.13 -7.16
CA ALA A 603 2.85 -0.25 -7.58
C ALA A 603 2.93 -1.69 -8.12
N SER A 604 1.99 -2.57 -7.73
CA SER A 604 1.88 -3.94 -8.25
C SER A 604 1.19 -4.02 -9.60
N VAL A 605 0.52 -2.94 -10.03
CA VAL A 605 -0.28 -2.92 -11.25
C VAL A 605 0.63 -2.90 -12.48
N VAL A 606 0.29 -3.74 -13.45
CA VAL A 606 0.94 -3.82 -14.75
C VAL A 606 -0.11 -3.73 -15.84
N PHE A 607 -0.05 -2.67 -16.65
CA PHE A 607 -0.93 -2.53 -17.82
C PHE A 607 -0.46 -3.43 -18.95
N VAL A 608 -1.43 -4.09 -19.59
CA VAL A 608 -1.15 -5.12 -20.64
C VAL A 608 -1.94 -4.81 -21.90
N ASP A 609 -1.27 -4.85 -23.06
CA ASP A 609 -1.92 -4.87 -24.39
C ASP A 609 -1.32 -5.97 -25.28
N GLY A 610 -1.89 -6.17 -26.44
CA GLY A 610 -1.48 -7.23 -27.37
C GLY A 610 -0.15 -6.91 -28.05
N TRP A 611 -0.09 -5.82 -28.77
CA TRP A 611 1.10 -5.34 -29.47
C TRP A 611 1.09 -3.83 -29.67
N THR A 612 2.27 -3.26 -29.81
CA THR A 612 2.42 -1.87 -30.22
C THR A 612 2.74 -1.80 -31.73
N GLY A 613 1.94 -1.06 -32.47
CA GLY A 613 2.33 -0.64 -33.83
C GLY A 613 3.22 0.60 -33.71
N LYS A 614 2.62 1.79 -33.77
CA LYS A 614 3.33 3.08 -33.64
C LYS A 614 3.37 3.64 -32.21
N GLY A 615 2.96 2.88 -31.20
CA GLY A 615 2.96 3.29 -29.80
C GLY A 615 1.83 4.28 -29.42
N ALA A 616 0.79 4.38 -30.21
CA ALA A 616 -0.29 5.33 -29.93
C ALA A 616 -1.01 5.05 -28.61
N ILE A 617 -1.19 3.76 -28.26
CA ILE A 617 -1.86 3.38 -27.02
C ILE A 617 -0.97 3.60 -25.79
N ALA A 618 0.35 3.39 -25.92
CA ALA A 618 1.29 3.69 -24.85
C ALA A 618 1.29 5.19 -24.51
N LYS A 619 1.31 6.06 -25.53
CA LYS A 619 1.19 7.52 -25.33
C LYS A 619 -0.14 7.93 -24.70
N GLU A 620 -1.24 7.30 -25.11
CA GLU A 620 -2.57 7.54 -24.54
C GLU A 620 -2.63 7.13 -23.08
N LEU A 621 -2.06 5.94 -22.73
CA LEU A 621 -2.00 5.47 -21.36
C LEU A 621 -1.22 6.44 -20.48
N THR A 622 0.00 6.82 -20.88
CA THR A 622 0.82 7.79 -20.15
C THR A 622 0.08 9.11 -19.92
N ALA A 623 -0.57 9.66 -20.97
CA ALA A 623 -1.31 10.91 -20.85
C ALA A 623 -2.53 10.77 -19.94
N ALA A 624 -3.26 9.65 -20.04
CA ALA A 624 -4.48 9.41 -19.28
C ALA A 624 -4.15 9.18 -17.78
N LEU A 625 -3.09 8.44 -17.47
CA LEU A 625 -2.66 8.23 -16.08
C LEU A 625 -2.18 9.52 -15.42
N ARG A 626 -1.48 10.39 -16.15
CA ARG A 626 -1.12 11.72 -15.64
C ARG A 626 -2.36 12.56 -15.32
N VAL A 627 -3.33 12.61 -16.23
CA VAL A 627 -4.60 13.34 -15.98
C VAL A 627 -5.34 12.78 -14.77
N TYR A 628 -5.34 11.46 -14.61
CA TYR A 628 -5.93 10.80 -13.46
C TYR A 628 -5.19 11.15 -12.15
N GLU A 629 -3.86 11.12 -12.16
CA GLU A 629 -3.01 11.49 -11.02
C GLU A 629 -3.13 12.99 -10.68
N ASP A 630 -3.10 13.87 -11.68
CA ASP A 630 -3.30 15.32 -11.51
C ASP A 630 -4.69 15.62 -10.93
N GLY A 631 -5.68 14.76 -11.21
CA GLY A 631 -7.03 14.80 -10.64
C GLY A 631 -7.10 14.30 -9.18
N GLY A 632 -6.00 13.85 -8.59
CA GLY A 632 -5.92 13.33 -7.23
C GLY A 632 -6.04 11.80 -7.13
N GLY A 633 -6.03 11.08 -8.25
CA GLY A 633 -5.99 9.63 -8.29
C GLY A 633 -4.65 9.05 -7.85
N ALA A 634 -4.62 7.74 -7.59
CA ALA A 634 -3.39 7.03 -7.23
C ALA A 634 -2.35 7.08 -8.35
N HIS A 635 -1.07 7.07 -8.00
CA HIS A 635 0.00 6.93 -8.98
C HIS A 635 0.09 5.50 -9.47
N PHE A 636 -0.03 5.28 -10.78
CA PHE A 636 0.26 4.03 -11.45
C PHE A 636 1.48 4.20 -12.37
N ASP A 637 2.33 3.18 -12.41
CA ASP A 637 3.39 3.12 -13.42
C ASP A 637 2.78 2.99 -14.82
N ASP A 638 3.15 3.89 -15.72
CA ASP A 638 2.61 3.97 -17.08
C ASP A 638 3.29 3.00 -18.08
N GLU A 639 4.18 2.14 -17.60
CA GLU A 639 4.87 1.17 -18.44
C GLU A 639 3.92 0.09 -18.94
N LEU A 640 3.73 0.05 -20.25
CA LEU A 640 2.85 -0.91 -20.91
C LEU A 640 3.61 -2.21 -21.24
N ALA A 641 3.13 -3.33 -20.73
CA ALA A 641 3.61 -4.66 -21.11
C ALA A 641 2.89 -5.17 -22.37
N VAL A 642 3.63 -5.64 -23.35
CA VAL A 642 3.06 -6.14 -24.60
C VAL A 642 3.70 -7.45 -25.05
N LEU A 643 2.95 -8.21 -25.81
CA LEU A 643 3.47 -9.45 -26.40
C LEU A 643 4.50 -9.16 -27.50
N ALA A 644 4.20 -8.24 -28.39
CA ALA A 644 5.10 -7.83 -29.47
C ALA A 644 5.19 -6.31 -29.60
N ASP A 645 6.41 -5.80 -29.73
CA ASP A 645 6.71 -4.36 -29.85
C ASP A 645 7.66 -4.06 -31.01
N PRO A 646 7.22 -4.27 -32.26
CA PRO A 646 8.05 -4.00 -33.43
C PRO A 646 8.38 -2.52 -33.63
N GLY A 647 7.65 -1.62 -32.96
CA GLY A 647 7.85 -0.17 -33.03
C GLY A 647 8.82 0.40 -32.00
N SER A 648 9.40 -0.41 -31.15
CA SER A 648 10.29 0.01 -30.07
C SER A 648 9.69 1.08 -29.17
N CYS A 649 8.44 0.87 -28.72
CA CYS A 649 7.65 1.84 -27.97
C CYS A 649 7.52 1.55 -26.47
N THR A 650 7.91 0.32 -26.03
CA THR A 650 7.82 -0.08 -24.62
C THR A 650 9.09 -0.78 -24.14
N ARG A 651 9.29 -0.83 -22.83
CA ARG A 651 10.41 -1.54 -22.21
C ARG A 651 10.05 -2.97 -21.81
N LEU A 652 8.76 -3.24 -21.52
CA LEU A 652 8.24 -4.57 -21.19
C LEU A 652 7.61 -5.22 -22.41
N TYR A 653 8.34 -6.14 -23.06
CA TYR A 653 7.87 -6.83 -24.25
C TYR A 653 8.35 -8.28 -24.30
N GLY A 654 7.56 -9.13 -24.98
CA GLY A 654 7.93 -10.52 -25.22
C GLY A 654 8.88 -10.67 -26.41
N THR A 655 8.68 -9.87 -27.46
CA THR A 655 9.52 -9.86 -28.67
C THR A 655 9.45 -8.53 -29.41
N ARG A 656 10.46 -8.22 -30.20
CA ARG A 656 10.48 -7.11 -31.19
C ARG A 656 10.06 -7.57 -32.59
N ASP A 657 9.80 -8.85 -32.78
CA ASP A 657 9.40 -9.38 -34.07
C ASP A 657 8.03 -8.90 -34.50
N ASP A 658 7.90 -8.52 -35.76
CA ASP A 658 6.65 -8.21 -36.43
C ASP A 658 6.11 -9.47 -37.11
N PHE A 659 5.13 -10.14 -36.52
CA PHE A 659 4.48 -11.35 -37.05
C PHE A 659 2.98 -11.32 -36.78
N LEU A 660 2.23 -12.17 -37.49
CA LEU A 660 0.80 -12.24 -37.31
C LEU A 660 0.45 -13.00 -36.00
N ILE A 661 -0.13 -12.30 -35.08
CA ILE A 661 -0.78 -12.89 -33.89
C ILE A 661 -2.18 -13.34 -34.32
N ALA A 662 -2.53 -14.59 -34.08
CA ALA A 662 -3.81 -15.16 -34.56
C ALA A 662 -5.03 -14.34 -34.10
N SER A 663 -5.00 -13.75 -32.89
CA SER A 663 -6.08 -12.87 -32.40
C SER A 663 -6.28 -11.61 -33.25
N ALA A 664 -5.31 -11.19 -34.05
CA ALA A 664 -5.46 -10.05 -34.95
C ALA A 664 -6.40 -10.33 -36.14
N CYS A 665 -6.59 -11.61 -36.51
CA CYS A 665 -7.48 -12.03 -37.59
C CYS A 665 -8.96 -11.83 -37.24
N LEU A 666 -9.32 -11.87 -35.98
CA LEU A 666 -10.70 -11.84 -35.47
C LEU A 666 -10.94 -10.66 -34.56
N ASN A 667 -12.18 -10.48 -34.15
CA ASN A 667 -12.58 -9.41 -33.20
C ASN A 667 -13.05 -9.96 -31.84
N SER A 668 -14.36 -9.78 -31.57
CA SER A 668 -14.99 -10.27 -30.34
C SER A 668 -14.89 -11.78 -30.18
N THR A 669 -14.98 -12.53 -31.28
CA THR A 669 -14.93 -13.98 -31.29
C THR A 669 -13.60 -14.60 -30.84
N VAL A 670 -12.55 -13.82 -30.64
CA VAL A 670 -11.26 -14.24 -30.04
C VAL A 670 -10.88 -13.50 -28.79
N SER A 671 -11.75 -12.61 -28.32
CA SER A 671 -11.51 -11.77 -27.16
C SER A 671 -12.69 -11.77 -26.18
N GLY A 672 -13.19 -12.97 -25.87
CA GLY A 672 -14.22 -13.19 -24.86
C GLY A 672 -15.61 -12.77 -25.29
N LEU A 673 -15.90 -12.65 -26.60
CA LEU A 673 -17.15 -12.15 -27.16
C LEU A 673 -17.54 -10.74 -26.69
N VAL A 674 -16.58 -9.94 -26.23
CA VAL A 674 -16.82 -8.58 -25.75
C VAL A 674 -16.55 -7.59 -26.88
N SER A 675 -17.41 -6.58 -27.02
CA SER A 675 -17.27 -5.51 -27.99
C SER A 675 -16.02 -4.66 -27.69
N ARG A 676 -15.67 -3.73 -28.56
CA ARG A 676 -14.85 -2.61 -28.14
C ARG A 676 -15.62 -1.79 -27.11
N THR A 677 -14.91 -1.02 -26.29
CA THR A 677 -15.51 -0.21 -25.25
C THR A 677 -16.24 1.00 -25.83
N VAL A 678 -17.29 1.41 -25.13
CA VAL A 678 -18.21 2.48 -25.44
C VAL A 678 -18.15 3.51 -24.32
N LEU A 679 -18.06 4.77 -24.69
CA LEU A 679 -18.23 5.92 -23.81
C LEU A 679 -19.28 6.81 -24.43
N ASN A 680 -20.50 6.73 -23.91
CA ASN A 680 -21.68 7.47 -24.38
C ASN A 680 -22.33 8.10 -23.15
N ASP A 681 -22.41 9.42 -23.14
CA ASP A 681 -22.84 10.20 -21.97
C ASP A 681 -24.33 9.97 -21.62
N ASP A 682 -25.15 9.48 -22.58
CA ASP A 682 -26.55 9.12 -22.32
C ASP A 682 -26.68 7.77 -21.58
N LEU A 683 -25.67 6.91 -21.65
CA LEU A 683 -25.71 5.55 -21.10
C LEU A 683 -24.74 5.33 -19.96
N ILE A 684 -23.69 6.15 -19.84
CA ILE A 684 -22.63 6.05 -18.84
C ILE A 684 -22.76 7.23 -17.89
N GLY A 685 -23.27 6.99 -16.70
CA GLY A 685 -23.41 8.01 -15.66
C GLY A 685 -22.13 8.16 -14.82
N PRO A 686 -22.11 9.17 -13.95
CA PRO A 686 -21.07 9.28 -12.93
C PRO A 686 -21.03 7.99 -12.07
N GLY A 687 -19.86 7.41 -11.87
CA GLY A 687 -19.69 6.16 -11.11
C GLY A 687 -19.94 4.88 -11.90
N ASP A 688 -20.35 4.96 -13.15
CA ASP A 688 -20.38 3.79 -14.03
C ASP A 688 -19.00 3.55 -14.64
N PHE A 689 -18.63 2.29 -14.79
CA PHE A 689 -17.54 1.91 -15.67
C PHE A 689 -17.91 2.23 -17.13
N HIS A 690 -16.92 2.43 -17.98
CA HIS A 690 -17.16 2.49 -19.43
C HIS A 690 -17.90 1.24 -19.90
N GLY A 691 -18.73 1.38 -20.95
CA GLY A 691 -19.60 0.32 -21.38
C GLY A 691 -18.96 -0.63 -22.40
N ALA A 692 -19.49 -1.84 -22.47
CA ALA A 692 -19.28 -2.78 -23.56
C ALA A 692 -20.46 -3.73 -23.71
N LYS A 693 -20.58 -4.37 -24.88
CA LYS A 693 -21.60 -5.42 -25.14
C LYS A 693 -20.97 -6.79 -25.08
N PHE A 694 -21.71 -7.74 -24.57
CA PHE A 694 -21.43 -9.17 -24.65
C PHE A 694 -22.27 -9.78 -25.80
N TYR A 695 -21.63 -10.20 -26.87
CA TYR A 695 -22.26 -10.78 -28.04
C TYR A 695 -22.61 -12.25 -27.85
N ARG A 696 -23.67 -12.53 -27.09
CA ARG A 696 -24.14 -13.91 -26.79
C ARG A 696 -24.54 -14.69 -28.03
N ASP A 697 -25.05 -14.01 -29.05
CA ASP A 697 -25.45 -14.58 -30.36
C ASP A 697 -24.25 -15.10 -31.15
N LEU A 698 -23.04 -14.64 -30.86
CA LEU A 698 -21.80 -15.12 -31.49
C LEU A 698 -21.13 -16.31 -30.76
N MET A 699 -21.72 -16.84 -29.68
CA MET A 699 -21.22 -18.02 -28.98
C MET A 699 -20.84 -19.22 -29.88
N PRO A 700 -21.61 -19.56 -30.94
CA PRO A 700 -21.24 -20.65 -31.83
C PRO A 700 -19.94 -20.41 -32.62
N HIS A 701 -19.49 -19.18 -32.69
CA HIS A 701 -18.27 -18.75 -33.40
C HIS A 701 -17.12 -18.38 -32.46
N ASP A 702 -17.29 -18.57 -31.15
CA ASP A 702 -16.28 -18.22 -30.14
C ASP A 702 -15.07 -19.15 -30.20
N VAL A 703 -13.92 -18.59 -30.45
CA VAL A 703 -12.63 -19.28 -30.43
C VAL A 703 -11.68 -18.74 -29.36
N SER A 704 -12.19 -17.92 -28.43
CA SER A 704 -11.39 -17.25 -27.40
C SER A 704 -10.63 -18.24 -26.53
N ASN A 705 -11.32 -19.22 -25.94
CA ASN A 705 -10.67 -20.26 -25.12
C ASN A 705 -9.78 -21.19 -25.96
N ARG A 706 -10.17 -21.51 -27.17
CA ARG A 706 -9.34 -22.31 -28.09
C ARG A 706 -8.00 -21.64 -28.39
N PHE A 707 -8.00 -20.31 -28.59
CA PHE A 707 -6.76 -19.53 -28.75
C PHE A 707 -5.88 -19.63 -27.49
N LEU A 708 -6.45 -19.41 -26.32
CA LEU A 708 -5.72 -19.50 -25.06
C LEU A 708 -5.16 -20.90 -24.79
N ASP A 709 -5.95 -21.93 -25.06
CA ASP A 709 -5.56 -23.33 -24.81
C ASP A 709 -4.45 -23.80 -25.72
N ALA A 710 -4.50 -23.42 -27.03
CA ALA A 710 -3.46 -23.75 -27.97
C ALA A 710 -2.10 -23.11 -27.61
N VAL A 711 -2.11 -21.85 -27.14
CA VAL A 711 -0.88 -21.19 -26.71
C VAL A 711 -0.39 -21.75 -25.36
N THR A 712 -1.31 -22.01 -24.42
CA THR A 712 -0.98 -22.57 -23.11
C THR A 712 -0.35 -23.96 -23.23
N ALA A 713 -0.80 -24.77 -24.18
CA ALA A 713 -0.25 -26.11 -24.42
C ALA A 713 1.26 -26.12 -24.78
N GLU A 714 1.79 -25.00 -25.25
CA GLU A 714 3.21 -24.85 -25.63
C GLU A 714 4.09 -24.34 -24.45
N PHE A 715 3.53 -24.00 -23.30
CA PHE A 715 4.27 -23.37 -22.20
C PHE A 715 5.43 -24.22 -21.71
N ASP A 716 5.22 -25.50 -21.44
CA ASP A 716 6.27 -26.40 -20.97
C ASP A 716 7.43 -26.51 -21.97
N ALA A 717 7.11 -26.50 -23.27
CA ALA A 717 8.10 -26.63 -24.33
C ALA A 717 8.98 -25.39 -24.53
N VAL A 718 8.56 -24.21 -23.98
CA VAL A 718 9.30 -22.96 -24.15
C VAL A 718 9.79 -22.38 -22.81
N LEU A 719 9.51 -23.04 -21.68
CA LEU A 719 9.76 -22.51 -20.33
C LEU A 719 11.21 -22.05 -20.12
N ASP A 720 12.16 -22.92 -20.40
CA ASP A 720 13.58 -22.62 -20.18
C ASP A 720 14.08 -21.53 -21.13
N GLN A 721 13.61 -21.53 -22.37
CA GLN A 721 13.94 -20.49 -23.34
C GLN A 721 13.39 -19.14 -22.93
N ALA A 722 12.13 -19.07 -22.49
CA ALA A 722 11.49 -17.83 -22.04
C ALA A 722 12.25 -17.18 -20.86
N ARG A 723 12.68 -18.01 -19.91
CA ARG A 723 13.50 -17.56 -18.78
C ARG A 723 14.87 -17.06 -19.21
N ALA A 724 15.50 -17.74 -20.15
CA ALA A 724 16.79 -17.33 -20.70
C ALA A 724 16.67 -16.00 -21.47
N ASP A 725 15.63 -15.87 -22.31
CA ASP A 725 15.36 -14.65 -23.08
C ASP A 725 15.04 -13.46 -22.16
N ALA A 726 14.22 -13.65 -21.13
CA ALA A 726 13.94 -12.62 -20.13
C ALA A 726 15.21 -12.18 -19.37
N ALA A 727 16.06 -13.14 -18.96
CA ALA A 727 17.32 -12.86 -18.30
C ALA A 727 18.29 -12.08 -19.22
N ALA A 728 18.35 -12.46 -20.51
CA ALA A 728 19.17 -11.75 -21.50
C ALA A 728 18.67 -10.31 -21.72
N LEU A 729 17.34 -10.12 -21.87
CA LEU A 729 16.74 -8.81 -22.06
C LEU A 729 16.98 -7.87 -20.86
N ARG A 730 16.98 -8.38 -19.62
CA ARG A 730 17.29 -7.59 -18.41
C ARG A 730 18.73 -7.06 -18.43
N GLY A 731 19.63 -7.71 -19.11
CA GLY A 731 21.02 -7.27 -19.28
C GLY A 731 21.24 -6.25 -20.41
N THR A 732 20.18 -5.88 -21.16
CA THR A 732 20.25 -4.95 -22.29
C THR A 732 19.55 -3.63 -22.00
N ASP A 733 19.96 -2.58 -22.73
CA ASP A 733 19.20 -1.32 -22.77
C ASP A 733 17.91 -1.55 -23.58
N ARG A 734 16.79 -1.40 -22.92
CA ARG A 734 15.43 -1.53 -23.47
C ARG A 734 14.67 -0.21 -23.52
N THR A 735 15.39 0.91 -23.34
CA THR A 735 14.79 2.25 -23.43
C THR A 735 14.06 2.39 -24.77
N PRO A 736 12.77 2.81 -24.75
CA PRO A 736 12.00 2.99 -25.97
C PRO A 736 12.64 3.99 -26.92
N THR A 737 12.97 3.59 -28.15
CA THR A 737 13.55 4.46 -29.18
C THR A 737 12.53 5.15 -30.06
N TRP A 738 11.28 4.67 -30.04
CA TRP A 738 10.17 5.20 -30.85
C TRP A 738 10.43 5.17 -32.36
N GLU A 739 11.30 4.28 -32.82
CA GLU A 739 11.60 4.12 -34.25
C GLU A 739 10.35 3.90 -35.11
N GLY A 740 9.39 3.16 -34.55
CA GLY A 740 8.12 2.93 -35.20
C GLY A 740 7.33 4.20 -35.45
N TRP A 741 7.31 5.13 -34.50
CA TRP A 741 6.63 6.43 -34.67
C TRP A 741 7.30 7.25 -35.77
N SER A 742 8.61 7.40 -35.73
CA SER A 742 9.39 8.14 -36.73
C SER A 742 9.23 7.54 -38.13
N SER A 743 9.19 6.20 -38.25
CA SER A 743 8.95 5.52 -39.53
C SER A 743 7.56 5.83 -40.09
N VAL A 744 6.53 5.88 -39.26
CA VAL A 744 5.16 6.19 -39.69
C VAL A 744 5.04 7.64 -40.13
N GLU A 745 5.70 8.59 -39.46
CA GLU A 745 5.77 10.00 -39.89
C GLU A 745 6.49 10.14 -41.24
N GLU A 746 7.56 9.38 -41.45
CA GLU A 746 8.27 9.34 -42.73
C GLU A 746 7.35 8.81 -43.85
N MET A 747 6.61 7.71 -43.60
CA MET A 747 5.65 7.19 -44.56
C MET A 747 4.52 8.18 -44.86
N GLN A 748 3.99 8.87 -43.86
CA GLN A 748 3.00 9.91 -44.03
C GLN A 748 3.49 10.99 -45.01
N ARG A 749 4.71 11.50 -44.78
CA ARG A 749 5.33 12.54 -45.62
C ARG A 749 5.62 12.02 -47.03
N ARG A 750 6.21 10.83 -47.13
CA ARG A 750 6.60 10.20 -48.40
C ARG A 750 5.42 9.95 -49.34
N TYR A 751 4.25 9.57 -48.80
CA TYR A 751 3.05 9.28 -49.58
C TYR A 751 2.02 10.43 -49.55
N GLY A 752 2.35 11.57 -48.96
CA GLY A 752 1.53 12.79 -49.01
C GLY A 752 0.18 12.64 -48.27
N LEU A 753 0.12 11.83 -47.20
CA LEU A 753 -1.10 11.58 -46.45
C LEU A 753 -1.39 12.71 -45.48
N SER A 754 -2.65 13.13 -45.35
CA SER A 754 -3.08 14.24 -44.49
C SER A 754 -2.96 13.89 -42.98
N SER A 755 -3.03 12.64 -42.65
CA SER A 755 -2.97 12.16 -41.26
C SER A 755 -2.11 10.91 -41.10
N ILE A 756 -1.35 10.88 -40.00
CA ILE A 756 -0.61 9.69 -39.51
C ILE A 756 -1.54 8.47 -39.30
N ASN A 757 -2.86 8.70 -39.18
CA ASN A 757 -3.83 7.63 -38.98
C ASN A 757 -4.10 6.79 -40.23
N PHE A 758 -3.73 7.27 -41.41
CA PHE A 758 -3.82 6.52 -42.67
C PHE A 758 -2.64 5.56 -42.88
N VAL A 759 -1.60 5.66 -42.05
CA VAL A 759 -0.47 4.73 -42.03
C VAL A 759 -0.68 3.69 -40.95
N LYS A 760 -0.71 2.41 -41.34
CA LYS A 760 -0.97 1.27 -40.42
C LYS A 760 0.20 0.31 -40.46
N PRO A 761 1.14 0.42 -39.53
CA PRO A 761 2.37 -0.34 -39.50
C PRO A 761 2.17 -1.72 -38.89
N GLY A 762 2.97 -2.66 -39.38
CA GLY A 762 3.04 -4.04 -38.90
C GLY A 762 2.01 -4.97 -39.51
N ILE A 763 2.28 -6.27 -39.41
CA ILE A 763 1.47 -7.33 -40.02
C ILE A 763 0.03 -7.31 -39.53
N GLY A 764 -0.19 -7.19 -38.23
CA GLY A 764 -1.53 -7.18 -37.63
C GLY A 764 -2.40 -6.02 -38.10
N GLU A 765 -1.87 -4.79 -38.14
CA GLU A 765 -2.60 -3.62 -38.60
C GLU A 765 -2.80 -3.63 -40.12
N THR A 766 -1.80 -4.08 -40.91
CA THR A 766 -1.90 -4.24 -42.35
C THR A 766 -2.98 -5.25 -42.71
N THR A 767 -3.05 -6.37 -42.01
CA THR A 767 -4.10 -7.38 -42.16
C THR A 767 -5.48 -6.76 -41.91
N ARG A 768 -5.63 -5.96 -40.84
CA ARG A 768 -6.88 -5.25 -40.53
C ARG A 768 -7.28 -4.23 -41.63
N VAL A 769 -6.31 -3.55 -42.22
CA VAL A 769 -6.58 -2.65 -43.36
C VAL A 769 -7.18 -3.43 -44.53
N LEU A 770 -6.53 -4.52 -44.89
CA LEU A 770 -7.02 -5.37 -45.99
C LEU A 770 -8.43 -5.95 -45.71
N LEU A 771 -8.74 -6.24 -44.48
CA LEU A 771 -9.96 -6.90 -44.09
C LEU A 771 -11.15 -5.93 -43.89
N ARG A 772 -10.89 -4.72 -43.36
CA ARG A 772 -11.95 -3.89 -42.74
C ARG A 772 -11.96 -2.41 -43.18
N ARG A 773 -11.00 -2.00 -44.02
CA ARG A 773 -10.86 -0.62 -44.48
C ARG A 773 -10.89 -0.56 -46.00
N VAL A 774 -10.72 0.65 -46.51
CA VAL A 774 -10.50 0.86 -47.94
C VAL A 774 -8.96 0.94 -48.13
N PRO A 775 -8.30 -0.19 -48.46
CA PRO A 775 -6.87 -0.18 -48.68
C PRO A 775 -6.52 0.60 -49.92
N TRP A 776 -5.45 1.37 -49.85
CA TRP A 776 -4.88 2.05 -51.02
C TRP A 776 -3.69 1.28 -51.58
N ARG A 777 -2.75 0.93 -50.68
CA ARG A 777 -1.48 0.29 -51.04
C ARG A 777 -0.90 -0.47 -49.83
N ILE A 778 -0.21 -1.55 -50.12
CA ILE A 778 0.55 -2.29 -49.08
C ILE A 778 2.03 -2.14 -49.38
N LEU A 779 2.82 -1.79 -48.37
CA LEU A 779 4.28 -1.76 -48.45
C LEU A 779 4.81 -2.98 -47.72
N VAL A 780 5.76 -3.68 -48.30
CA VAL A 780 6.45 -4.81 -47.65
C VAL A 780 7.95 -4.61 -47.73
N ARG A 781 8.67 -4.99 -46.69
CA ARG A 781 10.13 -4.89 -46.63
C ARG A 781 10.78 -5.93 -47.54
N ASP A 782 10.19 -7.11 -47.61
CA ASP A 782 10.64 -8.22 -48.43
C ASP A 782 9.44 -8.91 -49.09
N ALA A 783 9.51 -9.16 -50.38
CA ALA A 783 8.43 -9.80 -51.16
C ALA A 783 8.19 -11.25 -50.79
N ASP A 784 9.20 -11.97 -50.31
CA ASP A 784 9.16 -13.41 -50.13
C ASP A 784 8.99 -13.88 -48.69
N LEU A 785 8.86 -12.95 -47.71
CA LEU A 785 8.66 -13.33 -46.31
C LEU A 785 7.45 -14.26 -46.14
N PRO A 786 7.62 -15.44 -45.52
CA PRO A 786 6.51 -16.39 -45.30
C PRO A 786 5.37 -15.77 -44.50
N ASP A 787 5.70 -14.95 -43.53
CA ASP A 787 4.73 -14.26 -42.67
C ASP A 787 3.80 -13.30 -43.42
N HIS A 788 4.13 -12.93 -44.68
CA HIS A 788 3.30 -12.08 -45.56
C HIS A 788 2.43 -12.85 -46.53
N GLN A 789 2.40 -14.17 -46.48
CA GLN A 789 1.64 -14.97 -47.48
C GLN A 789 0.15 -14.58 -47.51
N HIS A 790 -0.47 -14.45 -46.33
CA HIS A 790 -1.88 -14.05 -46.19
C HIS A 790 -2.12 -12.59 -46.64
N ILE A 791 -1.19 -11.68 -46.43
CA ILE A 791 -1.26 -10.28 -46.89
C ILE A 791 -1.28 -10.25 -48.42
N ARG A 792 -0.39 -11.02 -49.07
CA ARG A 792 -0.35 -11.10 -50.54
C ARG A 792 -1.64 -11.66 -51.13
N LEU A 793 -2.18 -12.71 -50.51
CA LEU A 793 -3.47 -13.30 -50.90
C LEU A 793 -4.60 -12.29 -50.79
N LEU A 794 -4.75 -11.65 -49.64
CA LEU A 794 -5.81 -10.65 -49.41
C LEU A 794 -5.66 -9.42 -50.30
N ALA A 795 -4.42 -8.96 -50.52
CA ALA A 795 -4.17 -7.83 -51.43
C ALA A 795 -4.53 -8.19 -52.89
N ALA A 796 -4.18 -9.41 -53.33
CA ALA A 796 -4.54 -9.88 -54.70
C ALA A 796 -6.05 -10.00 -54.85
N GLU A 797 -6.77 -10.58 -53.89
CA GLU A 797 -8.25 -10.66 -53.92
C GLU A 797 -8.93 -9.32 -54.02
N ARG A 798 -8.34 -8.28 -53.41
CA ARG A 798 -8.89 -6.91 -53.39
C ARG A 798 -8.32 -6.00 -54.47
N GLY A 799 -7.42 -6.49 -55.30
CA GLY A 799 -6.77 -5.71 -56.34
C GLY A 799 -5.91 -4.57 -55.82
N VAL A 800 -5.33 -4.73 -54.61
CA VAL A 800 -4.50 -3.73 -53.94
C VAL A 800 -3.03 -3.94 -54.30
N PRO A 801 -2.31 -2.89 -54.79
CA PRO A 801 -0.89 -3.04 -55.12
C PRO A 801 -0.04 -3.31 -53.88
N VAL A 802 0.98 -4.18 -54.02
CA VAL A 802 1.97 -4.49 -53.01
C VAL A 802 3.34 -4.01 -53.51
N ASP A 803 3.93 -3.03 -52.83
CA ASP A 803 5.23 -2.47 -53.20
C ASP A 803 6.31 -2.94 -52.24
N VAL A 804 7.48 -3.25 -52.79
CA VAL A 804 8.66 -3.64 -52.00
C VAL A 804 9.43 -2.37 -51.63
N VAL A 805 9.61 -2.14 -50.31
CA VAL A 805 10.31 -1.01 -49.72
C VAL A 805 11.32 -1.54 -48.69
N PRO A 806 12.57 -1.84 -49.10
CA PRO A 806 13.54 -2.54 -48.26
C PRO A 806 13.93 -1.80 -46.97
N ASP A 807 13.77 -0.49 -46.93
CA ASP A 807 14.10 0.41 -45.78
C ASP A 807 12.96 0.58 -44.78
N LEU A 808 11.88 -0.21 -44.87
CA LEU A 808 10.81 -0.18 -43.86
C LEU A 808 11.32 -0.63 -42.47
N ALA A 809 10.99 0.12 -41.45
CA ALA A 809 11.25 -0.28 -40.06
C ALA A 809 10.39 -1.51 -39.68
N TYR A 810 9.18 -1.61 -40.21
CA TYR A 810 8.30 -2.76 -40.05
C TYR A 810 8.49 -3.80 -41.19
N SER A 811 7.99 -5.01 -40.96
CA SER A 811 7.98 -6.00 -42.03
C SER A 811 7.01 -5.59 -43.14
N CYS A 812 5.88 -4.95 -42.80
CA CYS A 812 4.94 -4.38 -43.76
C CYS A 812 4.16 -3.17 -43.17
N VAL A 813 3.54 -2.40 -44.06
CA VAL A 813 2.72 -1.24 -43.72
C VAL A 813 1.52 -1.17 -44.69
N GLY A 814 0.31 -1.08 -44.14
CA GLY A 814 -0.90 -0.81 -44.89
C GLY A 814 -1.22 0.70 -44.96
N LEU A 815 -1.44 1.20 -46.18
CA LEU A 815 -1.90 2.57 -46.41
C LEU A 815 -3.40 2.59 -46.74
N ILE A 816 -4.14 3.47 -46.06
CA ILE A 816 -5.58 3.68 -46.27
C ILE A 816 -5.78 4.79 -47.27
N LYS A 817 -6.75 4.59 -48.20
CA LYS A 817 -7.11 5.61 -49.18
C LYS A 817 -7.86 6.75 -48.48
N GLU A 818 -7.40 7.97 -48.72
CA GLU A 818 -8.16 9.18 -48.31
C GLU A 818 -9.41 9.32 -49.17
N SER A 819 -10.52 9.55 -48.49
CA SER A 819 -11.76 9.97 -49.19
C SER A 819 -11.61 11.45 -49.53
N VAL A 820 -11.59 11.78 -50.81
CA VAL A 820 -11.57 13.19 -51.33
C VAL A 820 -12.92 13.84 -51.08
#